data_7a61b2eb1f3a828036ac862e4db78af4
#
_entry.id   7a61b2eb1f3a828036ac862e4db78af4
#
_cell.length_a   1.000
_cell.length_b   1.000
_cell.length_c   1.000
_cell.angle_alpha   90.00
_cell.angle_beta   90.00
_cell.angle_gamma   90.00
#
_symmetry.space_group_name_H-M   'P 1'
#
loop_
_entity.id
_entity.type
_entity.pdbx_description
1 polymer ?
#
loop_
_entity_poly.entity_id
_entity_poly.type
_entity_poly.pdbx_seq_one_letter_code
_entity_poly.pdbx_strand_id
1 'polypeptide(L)'
;MTSGGETLTLPLLPLRDVVVFPHMVIPLFVGRPKSIKALETAMEAGKSILLVAQRSAAKDEPGAEDMYDTGTVANILQMLKLPDGTVKVLVEGTQRARILSVTDLRSYYSADAVAVRTDMEDGTELEAMRRAMISQFDQYVKLNKKIPPEILTSLAGIDEPGRLADTIAAHLPLKLEQKQEVLEMVDVRKRLEHLLALMETELDILQVEKRIRGRVKKQMEKSQREYYLNEQVKAIQKELGDLEEGADLDEMEKRIKSAHMPKEARNKAESELRKLRLMSPMSAEATVVRNYIETLVGLPWRKKSKISGDLAKAEGVLEEDHYGLDKVKERIVEYLAVQQRVDKVKAPILCLVGPPGVGKTSLGQSIARATNRKFLRMSLGGVRDEAEIRGHRRTYIGSMPGKILQNMTKVGVRNPLFLLDEVDKMGMDFRGDPSSALLEVLDPEQNHSFVDHYVEVEYDLSDVMFVATANTMNIPAPLLDRMEVIRLSGYTEDEKVNIAIRYLLPKQLKNHGLKMEEIAVSESAIRDIVRYHTREAGVRALEREISKICRKVVKSLVLKKRATKTTVNAKNLSNYLGVRRYTFGIAEKHNQVGQVTGLAWTEVGGELLTIEGAVMSGKGKVVSTGKLGEVMQESIQAALTVVRSRSQKLGIPEEFYQKNDIHVHLPEGATPKDGPSAGIGICTAMVSVLTGIPVRADVAMTGEITLRGEVLPIGGLKEKLLAAHRGGIKTVLIPEENVKDLSEIPDNIKNRLDIHPVKWVEEVLDLALERKPEPLPEQAEAVALPPVEPTEVVAAIKH
;
A
#
# COMPACT_ATOMS: atom_id res chain seq x y z
N MET A 1 0.13 -44.53 -21.43
CA MET A 1 0.02 -45.16 -22.77
C MET A 1 -0.62 -44.12 -23.66
N THR A 2 0.12 -43.56 -24.58
CA THR A 2 -0.28 -42.47 -25.50
C THR A 2 -1.12 -43.03 -26.62
N SER A 3 -2.46 -42.83 -26.54
CA SER A 3 -3.35 -43.02 -27.68
C SER A 3 -3.11 -41.89 -28.66
N GLY A 4 -2.67 -42.22 -29.90
CA GLY A 4 -2.31 -41.28 -30.95
C GLY A 4 -3.51 -40.44 -31.37
N GLY A 5 -3.62 -39.26 -30.83
CA GLY A 5 -4.48 -38.19 -31.32
C GLY A 5 -3.80 -37.54 -32.52
N GLU A 6 -4.58 -37.25 -33.55
CA GLU A 6 -4.11 -36.53 -34.74
C GLU A 6 -3.60 -35.16 -34.33
N THR A 7 -2.33 -34.85 -34.63
CA THR A 7 -1.73 -33.56 -34.32
C THR A 7 -2.25 -32.54 -35.32
N LEU A 8 -2.85 -31.48 -34.83
CA LEU A 8 -3.40 -30.39 -35.60
C LEU A 8 -2.43 -29.21 -35.56
N THR A 9 -1.92 -28.77 -36.70
CA THR A 9 -1.15 -27.51 -36.80
C THR A 9 -2.11 -26.39 -37.20
N LEU A 10 -2.37 -25.46 -36.27
CA LEU A 10 -3.34 -24.39 -36.43
C LEU A 10 -2.75 -23.02 -36.17
N PRO A 11 -3.25 -21.98 -36.88
CA PRO A 11 -2.97 -20.58 -36.44
C PRO A 11 -3.47 -20.38 -35.02
N LEU A 12 -2.68 -19.68 -34.19
CA LEU A 12 -2.99 -19.46 -32.78
C LEU A 12 -3.34 -17.99 -32.53
N LEU A 13 -4.41 -17.77 -31.77
CA LEU A 13 -4.87 -16.46 -31.35
C LEU A 13 -4.80 -16.33 -29.82
N PRO A 14 -3.85 -15.54 -29.27
CA PRO A 14 -3.77 -15.27 -27.84
C PRO A 14 -4.88 -14.30 -27.41
N LEU A 15 -5.66 -14.69 -26.39
CA LEU A 15 -6.74 -13.91 -25.79
C LEU A 15 -6.30 -13.32 -24.45
N ARG A 16 -6.56 -12.03 -24.20
CA ARG A 16 -6.07 -11.32 -23.00
C ARG A 16 -6.83 -11.67 -21.72
N ASP A 17 -8.15 -11.68 -21.81
CA ASP A 17 -9.08 -11.65 -20.67
C ASP A 17 -10.27 -12.60 -20.83
N VAL A 18 -10.22 -13.47 -21.81
CA VAL A 18 -11.33 -14.38 -22.16
C VAL A 18 -10.82 -15.79 -22.32
N VAL A 19 -11.52 -16.75 -21.70
CA VAL A 19 -11.40 -18.17 -21.96
C VAL A 19 -12.62 -18.60 -22.79
N VAL A 20 -12.37 -19.22 -23.93
CA VAL A 20 -13.43 -19.72 -24.80
C VAL A 20 -13.61 -21.22 -24.56
N PHE A 21 -14.85 -21.62 -24.27
CA PHE A 21 -15.20 -23.03 -24.07
C PHE A 21 -15.71 -23.67 -25.38
N PRO A 22 -15.66 -24.98 -25.51
CA PRO A 22 -16.35 -25.69 -26.56
C PRO A 22 -17.85 -25.34 -26.63
N HIS A 23 -18.40 -25.24 -27.83
CA HIS A 23 -19.80 -24.83 -28.12
C HIS A 23 -20.16 -23.39 -27.71
N MET A 24 -19.20 -22.59 -27.32
CA MET A 24 -19.42 -21.18 -27.03
C MET A 24 -19.28 -20.34 -28.29
N VAL A 25 -20.26 -19.50 -28.56
CA VAL A 25 -20.24 -18.54 -29.67
C VAL A 25 -19.98 -17.15 -29.09
N ILE A 26 -18.86 -16.52 -29.46
CA ILE A 26 -18.47 -15.25 -28.91
C ILE A 26 -17.89 -14.29 -29.95
N PRO A 27 -18.27 -13.01 -29.94
CA PRO A 27 -17.60 -11.99 -30.72
C PRO A 27 -16.30 -11.54 -30.03
N LEU A 28 -15.20 -11.55 -30.75
CA LEU A 28 -13.89 -11.08 -30.31
C LEU A 28 -13.48 -9.83 -31.10
N PHE A 29 -12.84 -8.88 -30.43
CA PHE A 29 -12.27 -7.70 -31.07
C PHE A 29 -10.74 -7.83 -31.07
N VAL A 30 -10.16 -7.91 -32.27
CA VAL A 30 -8.75 -8.21 -32.47
C VAL A 30 -8.05 -7.03 -33.14
N GLY A 31 -7.09 -6.42 -32.41
CA GLY A 31 -6.36 -5.24 -32.89
C GLY A 31 -4.86 -5.51 -33.12
N ARG A 32 -4.30 -6.64 -32.63
CA ARG A 32 -2.87 -6.93 -32.78
C ARG A 32 -2.56 -7.41 -34.19
N PRO A 33 -1.50 -6.87 -34.87
CA PRO A 33 -1.17 -7.27 -36.23
C PRO A 33 -0.93 -8.77 -36.42
N LYS A 34 -0.20 -9.43 -35.52
CA LYS A 34 0.02 -10.89 -35.54
C LYS A 34 -1.28 -11.68 -35.39
N SER A 35 -2.18 -11.23 -34.55
CA SER A 35 -3.48 -11.86 -34.32
C SER A 35 -4.43 -11.68 -35.52
N ILE A 36 -4.42 -10.52 -36.16
CA ILE A 36 -5.18 -10.26 -37.40
C ILE A 36 -4.66 -11.18 -38.50
N LYS A 37 -3.35 -11.32 -38.64
CA LYS A 37 -2.75 -12.21 -39.65
C LYS A 37 -3.06 -13.68 -39.40
N ALA A 38 -3.08 -14.12 -38.13
CA ALA A 38 -3.52 -15.46 -37.75
C ALA A 38 -4.96 -15.73 -38.21
N LEU A 39 -5.88 -14.77 -38.02
CA LEU A 39 -7.28 -14.89 -38.48
C LEU A 39 -7.38 -14.96 -40.02
N GLU A 40 -6.63 -14.12 -40.74
CA GLU A 40 -6.59 -14.16 -42.23
C GLU A 40 -6.12 -15.53 -42.73
N THR A 41 -5.02 -16.03 -42.17
CA THR A 41 -4.47 -17.35 -42.50
C THR A 41 -5.47 -18.46 -42.15
N ALA A 42 -6.13 -18.41 -41.05
CA ALA A 42 -7.16 -19.39 -40.67
C ALA A 42 -8.34 -19.37 -41.63
N MET A 43 -8.77 -18.20 -42.10
CA MET A 43 -9.85 -18.06 -43.09
C MET A 43 -9.52 -18.72 -44.43
N GLU A 44 -8.24 -18.66 -44.85
CA GLU A 44 -7.74 -19.29 -46.07
C GLU A 44 -7.56 -20.81 -45.90
N ALA A 45 -7.22 -21.29 -44.70
CA ALA A 45 -6.86 -22.68 -44.39
C ALA A 45 -8.00 -23.52 -43.77
N GLY A 46 -9.28 -23.23 -44.05
CA GLY A 46 -10.40 -24.05 -43.59
C GLY A 46 -11.18 -23.50 -42.38
N LYS A 47 -10.97 -22.24 -41.99
CA LYS A 47 -11.67 -21.46 -40.93
C LYS A 47 -11.46 -21.94 -39.49
N SER A 48 -10.52 -22.86 -39.27
CA SER A 48 -10.22 -23.34 -37.93
C SER A 48 -9.04 -22.57 -37.34
N ILE A 49 -9.15 -22.16 -36.07
CA ILE A 49 -8.16 -21.39 -35.31
C ILE A 49 -8.08 -21.92 -33.88
N LEU A 50 -6.88 -21.89 -33.28
CA LEU A 50 -6.69 -22.24 -31.89
C LEU A 50 -6.74 -20.98 -31.00
N LEU A 51 -7.65 -20.94 -30.04
CA LEU A 51 -7.82 -19.85 -29.08
C LEU A 51 -7.21 -20.24 -27.74
N VAL A 52 -6.35 -19.37 -27.20
CA VAL A 52 -5.64 -19.62 -25.94
C VAL A 52 -5.65 -18.37 -25.08
N ALA A 53 -5.94 -18.49 -23.79
CA ALA A 53 -5.85 -17.38 -22.85
C ALA A 53 -4.39 -17.08 -22.48
N GLN A 54 -4.09 -15.81 -22.24
CA GLN A 54 -2.81 -15.37 -21.67
C GLN A 54 -2.85 -15.50 -20.15
N ARG A 55 -1.70 -15.85 -19.54
CA ARG A 55 -1.52 -15.86 -18.07
C ARG A 55 -1.54 -14.45 -17.47
N SER A 56 -1.13 -13.44 -18.24
CA SER A 56 -1.16 -12.03 -17.85
C SER A 56 -1.67 -11.15 -18.97
N ALA A 57 -2.72 -10.38 -18.70
CA ALA A 57 -3.32 -9.45 -19.64
C ALA A 57 -2.41 -8.24 -19.99
N ALA A 58 -1.37 -7.98 -19.18
CA ALA A 58 -0.51 -6.80 -19.32
C ALA A 58 0.51 -6.89 -20.47
N LYS A 59 0.83 -8.10 -20.97
CA LYS A 59 1.75 -8.29 -22.07
C LYS A 59 1.09 -8.11 -23.42
N ASP A 60 1.58 -7.18 -24.23
CA ASP A 60 1.07 -6.93 -25.56
C ASP A 60 1.53 -7.99 -26.59
N GLU A 61 2.76 -8.48 -26.49
CA GLU A 61 3.31 -9.57 -27.30
C GLU A 61 3.66 -10.77 -26.41
N PRO A 62 2.72 -11.72 -26.20
CA PRO A 62 2.97 -12.86 -25.33
C PRO A 62 3.92 -13.86 -26.00
N GLY A 63 4.92 -14.34 -25.24
CA GLY A 63 5.71 -15.52 -25.62
C GLY A 63 4.94 -16.83 -25.37
N ALA A 64 5.52 -17.96 -25.73
CA ALA A 64 4.91 -19.28 -25.46
C ALA A 64 4.66 -19.52 -23.97
N GLU A 65 5.56 -19.05 -23.11
CA GLU A 65 5.47 -19.14 -21.63
C GLU A 65 4.35 -18.30 -21.01
N ASP A 66 3.89 -17.27 -21.72
CA ASP A 66 2.85 -16.34 -21.24
C ASP A 66 1.43 -16.86 -21.56
N MET A 67 1.32 -17.97 -22.24
CA MET A 67 0.06 -18.61 -22.63
C MET A 67 -0.19 -19.86 -21.80
N TYR A 68 -1.46 -20.25 -21.68
CA TYR A 68 -1.82 -21.52 -21.06
C TYR A 68 -1.60 -22.67 -22.03
N ASP A 69 -1.38 -23.89 -21.48
CA ASP A 69 -1.07 -25.08 -22.27
C ASP A 69 -2.32 -25.74 -22.86
N THR A 70 -3.50 -25.31 -22.45
CA THR A 70 -4.78 -25.83 -22.96
C THR A 70 -5.61 -24.67 -23.51
N GLY A 71 -6.09 -24.86 -24.71
CA GLY A 71 -6.95 -23.93 -25.41
C GLY A 71 -8.17 -24.62 -26.07
N THR A 72 -8.86 -23.87 -26.91
CA THR A 72 -10.03 -24.34 -27.62
C THR A 72 -9.83 -24.14 -29.12
N VAL A 73 -9.95 -25.21 -29.89
CA VAL A 73 -10.10 -25.10 -31.35
C VAL A 73 -11.44 -24.48 -31.64
N ALA A 74 -11.47 -23.45 -32.47
CA ALA A 74 -12.69 -22.75 -32.82
C ALA A 74 -12.81 -22.54 -34.32
N ASN A 75 -14.05 -22.50 -34.79
CA ASN A 75 -14.38 -22.14 -36.16
C ASN A 75 -14.73 -20.66 -36.27
N ILE A 76 -14.23 -20.00 -37.30
CA ILE A 76 -14.57 -18.62 -37.63
C ILE A 76 -15.89 -18.60 -38.39
N LEU A 77 -16.94 -18.07 -37.77
CA LEU A 77 -18.28 -17.96 -38.36
C LEU A 77 -18.38 -16.70 -39.24
N GLN A 78 -17.87 -15.57 -38.74
CA GLN A 78 -17.92 -14.28 -39.44
C GLN A 78 -16.74 -13.41 -39.05
N MET A 79 -16.18 -12.68 -40.01
CA MET A 79 -15.11 -11.71 -39.78
C MET A 79 -15.46 -10.39 -40.46
N LEU A 80 -15.35 -9.28 -39.71
CA LEU A 80 -15.64 -7.93 -40.18
C LEU A 80 -14.47 -6.99 -39.83
N LYS A 81 -13.87 -6.37 -40.84
CA LYS A 81 -12.85 -5.33 -40.60
C LYS A 81 -13.52 -3.99 -40.29
N LEU A 82 -13.13 -3.36 -39.20
CA LEU A 82 -13.65 -2.07 -38.79
C LEU A 82 -12.78 -0.92 -39.32
N PRO A 83 -13.35 0.31 -39.44
CA PRO A 83 -12.59 1.48 -39.97
C PRO A 83 -11.36 1.88 -39.17
N ASP A 84 -11.28 1.53 -37.91
CA ASP A 84 -10.14 1.78 -37.02
C ASP A 84 -8.99 0.76 -37.16
N GLY A 85 -9.10 -0.18 -38.10
CA GLY A 85 -8.12 -1.23 -38.32
C GLY A 85 -8.28 -2.45 -37.42
N THR A 86 -9.23 -2.47 -36.46
CA THR A 86 -9.54 -3.65 -35.68
C THR A 86 -10.42 -4.62 -36.45
N VAL A 87 -10.36 -5.90 -36.09
CA VAL A 87 -11.17 -6.95 -36.70
C VAL A 87 -12.15 -7.49 -35.67
N LYS A 88 -13.44 -7.38 -35.95
CA LYS A 88 -14.48 -8.08 -35.19
C LYS A 88 -14.68 -9.45 -35.79
N VAL A 89 -14.42 -10.50 -35.02
CA VAL A 89 -14.58 -11.89 -35.46
C VAL A 89 -15.58 -12.59 -34.55
N LEU A 90 -16.52 -13.35 -35.16
CA LEU A 90 -17.41 -14.24 -34.42
C LEU A 90 -16.84 -15.65 -34.55
N VAL A 91 -16.54 -16.26 -33.41
CA VAL A 91 -15.95 -17.59 -33.34
C VAL A 91 -16.86 -18.53 -32.54
N GLU A 92 -16.86 -19.84 -32.95
CA GLU A 92 -17.52 -20.92 -32.23
C GLU A 92 -16.47 -21.94 -31.79
N GLY A 93 -16.32 -22.13 -30.47
CA GLY A 93 -15.47 -23.18 -29.93
C GLY A 93 -15.98 -24.58 -30.34
N THR A 94 -15.09 -25.47 -30.76
CA THR A 94 -15.45 -26.82 -31.15
C THR A 94 -14.99 -27.88 -30.18
N GLN A 95 -13.72 -27.89 -29.85
CA GLN A 95 -13.13 -28.92 -28.96
C GLN A 95 -11.92 -28.36 -28.21
N ARG A 96 -11.62 -28.94 -27.04
CA ARG A 96 -10.40 -28.68 -26.29
C ARG A 96 -9.19 -29.20 -27.02
N ALA A 97 -8.11 -28.48 -26.95
CA ALA A 97 -6.81 -28.94 -27.46
C ALA A 97 -5.69 -28.61 -26.48
N ARG A 98 -4.78 -29.56 -26.29
CA ARG A 98 -3.53 -29.33 -25.55
C ARG A 98 -2.46 -28.93 -26.53
N ILE A 99 -1.78 -27.86 -26.24
CA ILE A 99 -0.66 -27.35 -27.03
C ILE A 99 0.59 -28.17 -26.77
N LEU A 100 1.23 -28.64 -27.84
CA LEU A 100 2.51 -29.33 -27.78
C LEU A 100 3.68 -28.37 -28.00
N SER A 101 3.51 -27.48 -28.99
CA SER A 101 4.53 -26.47 -29.33
C SER A 101 3.87 -25.23 -29.89
N VAL A 102 4.48 -24.06 -29.62
CA VAL A 102 4.10 -22.77 -30.21
C VAL A 102 5.27 -22.25 -31.03
N THR A 103 5.05 -21.95 -32.30
CA THR A 103 6.05 -21.40 -33.21
C THR A 103 5.67 -19.97 -33.60
N ASP A 104 6.56 -19.02 -33.36
CA ASP A 104 6.42 -17.65 -33.86
C ASP A 104 6.95 -17.58 -35.31
N LEU A 105 6.06 -17.51 -36.27
CA LEU A 105 6.39 -17.35 -37.70
C LEU A 105 6.68 -15.90 -38.09
N ARG A 106 6.97 -15.01 -37.12
CA ARG A 106 7.17 -13.55 -37.25
C ARG A 106 5.90 -12.79 -37.66
N SER A 107 5.09 -13.33 -38.56
CA SER A 107 3.83 -12.74 -39.04
C SER A 107 2.63 -13.11 -38.19
N TYR A 108 2.60 -14.32 -37.61
CA TYR A 108 1.57 -14.82 -36.71
C TYR A 108 2.11 -16.01 -35.88
N TYR A 109 1.36 -16.43 -34.86
CA TYR A 109 1.67 -17.61 -34.05
C TYR A 109 0.99 -18.84 -34.65
N SER A 110 1.73 -19.94 -34.80
CA SER A 110 1.21 -21.26 -35.15
C SER A 110 1.44 -22.20 -33.98
N ALA A 111 0.52 -23.10 -33.72
CA ALA A 111 0.68 -24.12 -32.70
C ALA A 111 0.36 -25.53 -33.21
N ASP A 112 1.17 -26.47 -32.77
CA ASP A 112 0.85 -27.87 -32.86
C ASP A 112 0.09 -28.28 -31.61
N ALA A 113 -1.11 -28.81 -31.80
CA ALA A 113 -1.99 -29.16 -30.70
C ALA A 113 -2.64 -30.53 -30.92
N VAL A 114 -2.98 -31.21 -29.85
CA VAL A 114 -3.70 -32.48 -29.88
C VAL A 114 -5.09 -32.30 -29.29
N ALA A 115 -6.11 -32.73 -30.02
CA ALA A 115 -7.47 -32.71 -29.52
C ALA A 115 -7.60 -33.57 -28.26
N VAL A 116 -8.16 -32.98 -27.21
CA VAL A 116 -8.41 -33.68 -25.95
C VAL A 116 -9.82 -34.29 -25.99
N ARG A 117 -9.91 -35.60 -26.03
CA ARG A 117 -11.19 -36.30 -25.89
C ARG A 117 -11.63 -36.24 -24.44
N THR A 118 -12.88 -35.87 -24.22
CA THR A 118 -13.51 -35.86 -22.89
C THR A 118 -13.89 -37.31 -22.55
N ASP A 119 -13.42 -37.83 -21.43
CA ASP A 119 -13.81 -39.14 -20.94
C ASP A 119 -15.23 -39.08 -20.41
N MET A 120 -16.14 -39.79 -21.05
CA MET A 120 -17.55 -39.92 -20.66
C MET A 120 -17.73 -41.25 -19.96
N GLU A 121 -17.86 -41.26 -18.66
CA GLU A 121 -18.40 -42.39 -17.91
C GLU A 121 -19.89 -42.14 -17.72
N ASP A 122 -20.72 -42.95 -18.38
CA ASP A 122 -22.17 -42.96 -18.15
C ASP A 122 -22.48 -43.58 -16.80
N GLY A 123 -22.99 -42.78 -15.86
CA GLY A 123 -23.37 -43.23 -14.54
C GLY A 123 -24.50 -42.41 -13.94
N THR A 124 -25.33 -43.04 -13.08
CA THR A 124 -26.43 -42.40 -12.35
C THR A 124 -25.95 -41.20 -11.51
N GLU A 125 -24.69 -41.20 -11.13
CA GLU A 125 -24.05 -40.11 -10.37
C GLU A 125 -23.85 -38.84 -11.22
N LEU A 126 -23.43 -38.98 -12.47
CA LEU A 126 -23.26 -37.88 -13.42
C LEU A 126 -24.59 -37.20 -13.76
N GLU A 127 -25.67 -37.98 -13.88
CA GLU A 127 -27.02 -37.47 -14.09
C GLU A 127 -27.55 -36.74 -12.85
N ALA A 128 -27.22 -37.21 -11.64
CA ALA A 128 -27.56 -36.50 -10.42
C ALA A 128 -26.83 -35.15 -10.32
N MET A 129 -25.51 -35.10 -10.66
CA MET A 129 -24.74 -33.85 -10.70
C MET A 129 -25.26 -32.90 -11.76
N ARG A 130 -25.66 -33.37 -12.95
CA ARG A 130 -26.29 -32.58 -14.02
C ARG A 130 -27.56 -31.87 -13.50
N ARG A 131 -28.41 -32.59 -12.80
CA ARG A 131 -29.65 -32.03 -12.21
C ARG A 131 -29.34 -31.02 -11.11
N ALA A 132 -28.39 -31.34 -10.25
CA ALA A 132 -27.94 -30.43 -9.20
C ALA A 132 -27.39 -29.12 -9.80
N MET A 133 -26.58 -29.23 -10.84
CA MET A 133 -26.00 -28.07 -11.55
C MET A 133 -27.08 -27.16 -12.15
N ILE A 134 -28.06 -27.72 -12.83
CA ILE A 134 -29.20 -26.95 -13.39
C ILE A 134 -29.99 -26.27 -12.27
N SER A 135 -30.24 -26.98 -11.17
CA SER A 135 -30.98 -26.43 -10.04
C SER A 135 -30.25 -25.28 -9.36
N GLN A 136 -28.92 -25.41 -9.14
CA GLN A 136 -28.11 -24.33 -8.57
C GLN A 136 -28.00 -23.13 -9.52
N PHE A 137 -27.86 -23.38 -10.83
CA PHE A 137 -27.79 -22.30 -11.80
C PHE A 137 -29.14 -21.57 -11.94
N ASP A 138 -30.29 -22.25 -11.82
CA ASP A 138 -31.61 -21.63 -11.72
C ASP A 138 -31.71 -20.69 -10.53
N GLN A 139 -31.19 -21.10 -9.34
CA GLN A 139 -31.13 -20.25 -8.18
C GLN A 139 -30.21 -19.02 -8.42
N TYR A 140 -29.08 -19.23 -9.07
CA TYR A 140 -28.15 -18.18 -9.41
C TYR A 140 -28.78 -17.14 -10.36
N VAL A 141 -29.45 -17.56 -11.43
CA VAL A 141 -30.16 -16.67 -12.37
C VAL A 141 -31.29 -15.89 -11.68
N LYS A 142 -32.04 -16.52 -10.77
CA LYS A 142 -33.09 -15.84 -9.97
C LYS A 142 -32.53 -14.74 -9.07
N LEU A 143 -31.32 -14.88 -8.57
CA LEU A 143 -30.65 -13.88 -7.73
C LEU A 143 -29.90 -12.83 -8.56
N ASN A 144 -29.34 -13.22 -9.70
CA ASN A 144 -28.56 -12.36 -10.59
C ASN A 144 -29.40 -11.85 -11.77
N LYS A 145 -29.96 -10.65 -11.63
CA LYS A 145 -30.81 -10.01 -12.66
C LYS A 145 -30.09 -9.65 -13.97
N LYS A 146 -28.79 -9.87 -14.07
CA LYS A 146 -28.00 -9.56 -15.29
C LYS A 146 -28.05 -10.66 -16.33
N ILE A 147 -28.48 -11.86 -15.97
CA ILE A 147 -28.56 -13.02 -16.87
C ILE A 147 -30.01 -13.18 -17.34
N PRO A 148 -30.27 -13.21 -18.65
CA PRO A 148 -31.60 -13.43 -19.19
C PRO A 148 -32.15 -14.81 -18.80
N PRO A 149 -33.43 -14.93 -18.38
CA PRO A 149 -34.00 -16.21 -17.97
C PRO A 149 -34.09 -17.25 -19.12
N GLU A 150 -34.06 -16.81 -20.40
CA GLU A 150 -34.09 -17.66 -21.58
C GLU A 150 -32.92 -18.65 -21.64
N ILE A 151 -31.81 -18.34 -20.97
CA ILE A 151 -30.64 -19.22 -20.86
C ILE A 151 -30.99 -20.55 -20.17
N LEU A 152 -31.89 -20.52 -19.17
CA LEU A 152 -32.34 -21.73 -18.49
C LEU A 152 -33.04 -22.71 -19.41
N THR A 153 -33.81 -22.19 -20.37
CA THR A 153 -34.50 -23.03 -21.36
C THR A 153 -33.49 -23.71 -22.31
N SER A 154 -32.46 -22.97 -22.71
CA SER A 154 -31.39 -23.51 -23.54
C SER A 154 -30.57 -24.57 -22.83
N LEU A 155 -30.28 -24.38 -21.50
CA LEU A 155 -29.53 -25.35 -20.69
C LEU A 155 -30.32 -26.63 -20.42
N ALA A 156 -31.65 -26.52 -20.25
CA ALA A 156 -32.52 -27.69 -20.02
C ALA A 156 -32.54 -28.67 -21.22
N GLY A 157 -32.26 -28.18 -22.44
CA GLY A 157 -32.12 -28.99 -23.64
C GLY A 157 -30.75 -29.60 -23.90
N ILE A 158 -29.78 -29.44 -22.97
CA ILE A 158 -28.44 -30.00 -23.13
C ILE A 158 -28.36 -31.33 -22.33
N ASP A 159 -28.32 -32.43 -23.04
CA ASP A 159 -28.24 -33.78 -22.43
C ASP A 159 -26.81 -34.15 -22.06
N GLU A 160 -25.80 -33.61 -22.73
CA GLU A 160 -24.42 -33.93 -22.54
C GLU A 160 -23.84 -33.13 -21.30
N PRO A 161 -23.41 -33.83 -20.20
CA PRO A 161 -22.97 -33.18 -18.98
C PRO A 161 -21.73 -32.29 -19.17
N GLY A 162 -20.81 -32.68 -20.07
CA GLY A 162 -19.63 -31.89 -20.38
C GLY A 162 -19.94 -30.56 -21.05
N ARG A 163 -20.86 -30.59 -21.99
CA ARG A 163 -21.36 -29.40 -22.69
C ARG A 163 -22.15 -28.49 -21.76
N LEU A 164 -22.94 -29.05 -20.84
CA LEU A 164 -23.65 -28.30 -19.83
C LEU A 164 -22.67 -27.54 -18.92
N ALA A 165 -21.64 -28.24 -18.44
CA ALA A 165 -20.61 -27.63 -17.60
C ALA A 165 -19.92 -26.44 -18.30
N ASP A 166 -19.56 -26.62 -19.56
CA ASP A 166 -18.88 -25.57 -20.36
C ASP A 166 -19.78 -24.36 -20.59
N THR A 167 -21.06 -24.60 -20.88
CA THR A 167 -22.03 -23.53 -21.10
C THR A 167 -22.26 -22.73 -19.80
N ILE A 168 -22.37 -23.40 -18.67
CA ILE A 168 -22.55 -22.73 -17.37
C ILE A 168 -21.28 -21.93 -17.00
N ALA A 169 -20.08 -22.51 -17.17
CA ALA A 169 -18.81 -21.83 -16.88
C ALA A 169 -18.63 -20.53 -17.71
N ALA A 170 -19.13 -20.53 -18.96
CA ALA A 170 -19.11 -19.34 -19.80
C ALA A 170 -19.94 -18.18 -19.22
N HIS A 171 -21.08 -18.49 -18.58
CA HIS A 171 -22.02 -17.49 -18.03
C HIS A 171 -21.75 -17.06 -16.58
N LEU A 172 -20.86 -17.77 -15.86
CA LEU A 172 -20.48 -17.39 -14.51
C LEU A 172 -19.42 -16.26 -14.52
N PRO A 173 -19.46 -15.30 -13.58
CA PRO A 173 -18.50 -14.19 -13.47
C PRO A 173 -17.20 -14.63 -12.79
N LEU A 174 -16.67 -15.78 -13.19
CA LEU A 174 -15.45 -16.36 -12.68
C LEU A 174 -14.22 -15.58 -13.16
N LYS A 175 -13.16 -15.55 -12.36
CA LYS A 175 -11.86 -15.02 -12.78
C LYS A 175 -11.27 -15.85 -13.92
N LEU A 176 -10.35 -15.23 -14.67
CA LEU A 176 -9.72 -15.89 -15.82
C LEU A 176 -9.08 -17.22 -15.45
N GLU A 177 -8.34 -17.24 -14.32
CA GLU A 177 -7.66 -18.43 -13.81
C GLU A 177 -8.65 -19.56 -13.50
N GLN A 178 -9.78 -19.23 -12.87
CA GLN A 178 -10.83 -20.22 -12.54
C GLN A 178 -11.51 -20.78 -13.80
N LYS A 179 -11.77 -19.91 -14.80
CA LYS A 179 -12.30 -20.37 -16.09
C LYS A 179 -11.31 -21.28 -16.81
N GLN A 180 -10.02 -20.96 -16.73
CA GLN A 180 -8.98 -21.76 -17.33
C GLN A 180 -8.84 -23.13 -16.64
N GLU A 181 -8.90 -23.18 -15.31
CA GLU A 181 -8.92 -24.44 -14.54
C GLU A 181 -10.08 -25.34 -14.98
N VAL A 182 -11.28 -24.78 -15.17
CA VAL A 182 -12.43 -25.53 -15.69
C VAL A 182 -12.19 -26.03 -17.12
N LEU A 183 -11.53 -25.25 -17.97
CA LEU A 183 -11.18 -25.65 -19.33
C LEU A 183 -10.18 -26.81 -19.35
N GLU A 184 -9.20 -26.80 -18.43
CA GLU A 184 -8.15 -27.80 -18.32
C GLU A 184 -8.64 -29.14 -17.73
N MET A 185 -9.75 -29.16 -17.01
CA MET A 185 -10.33 -30.39 -16.44
C MET A 185 -10.96 -31.24 -17.54
N VAL A 186 -10.27 -32.33 -17.90
CA VAL A 186 -10.70 -33.30 -18.92
C VAL A 186 -11.83 -34.19 -18.38
N ASP A 187 -11.71 -34.60 -17.10
CA ASP A 187 -12.71 -35.42 -16.40
C ASP A 187 -13.99 -34.62 -16.16
N VAL A 188 -15.10 -35.04 -16.76
CA VAL A 188 -16.39 -34.31 -16.67
C VAL A 188 -16.94 -34.30 -15.26
N ARG A 189 -16.76 -35.38 -14.49
CA ARG A 189 -17.22 -35.48 -13.10
C ARG A 189 -16.54 -34.46 -12.23
N LYS A 190 -15.21 -34.41 -12.28
CA LYS A 190 -14.41 -33.41 -11.50
C LYS A 190 -14.74 -31.97 -11.91
N ARG A 191 -14.99 -31.76 -13.19
CA ARG A 191 -15.38 -30.44 -13.72
C ARG A 191 -16.73 -29.98 -13.14
N LEU A 192 -17.72 -30.89 -13.09
CA LEU A 192 -19.03 -30.61 -12.50
C LEU A 192 -18.93 -30.35 -10.99
N GLU A 193 -18.17 -31.18 -10.25
CA GLU A 193 -17.93 -30.99 -8.81
C GLU A 193 -17.30 -29.61 -8.54
N HIS A 194 -16.28 -29.28 -9.31
CA HIS A 194 -15.58 -27.98 -9.16
C HIS A 194 -16.50 -26.79 -9.46
N LEU A 195 -17.31 -26.88 -10.53
CA LEU A 195 -18.27 -25.84 -10.86
C LEU A 195 -19.40 -25.72 -9.83
N LEU A 196 -19.87 -26.81 -9.25
CA LEU A 196 -20.85 -26.78 -8.16
C LEU A 196 -20.30 -26.02 -6.96
N ALA A 197 -19.05 -26.26 -6.55
CA ALA A 197 -18.40 -25.54 -5.48
C ALA A 197 -18.22 -24.04 -5.77
N LEU A 198 -17.83 -23.69 -7.01
CA LEU A 198 -17.72 -22.29 -7.43
C LEU A 198 -19.07 -21.58 -7.44
N MET A 199 -20.13 -22.25 -7.90
CA MET A 199 -21.49 -21.69 -7.89
C MET A 199 -22.03 -21.50 -6.47
N GLU A 200 -21.74 -22.42 -5.56
CA GLU A 200 -22.15 -22.29 -4.15
C GLU A 200 -21.55 -21.03 -3.54
N THR A 201 -20.26 -20.79 -3.77
CA THR A 201 -19.58 -19.58 -3.33
C THR A 201 -20.22 -18.29 -3.90
N GLU A 202 -20.55 -18.27 -5.19
CA GLU A 202 -21.20 -17.14 -5.83
C GLU A 202 -22.64 -16.93 -5.32
N LEU A 203 -23.39 -18.00 -5.05
CA LEU A 203 -24.72 -17.92 -4.46
C LEU A 203 -24.70 -17.31 -3.07
N ASP A 204 -23.72 -17.69 -2.25
CA ASP A 204 -23.55 -17.12 -0.91
C ASP A 204 -23.28 -15.61 -0.97
N ILE A 205 -22.40 -15.18 -1.86
CA ILE A 205 -22.11 -13.75 -2.09
C ILE A 205 -23.39 -13.00 -2.48
N LEU A 206 -24.15 -13.50 -3.43
CA LEU A 206 -25.40 -12.88 -3.89
C LEU A 206 -26.49 -12.83 -2.80
N GLN A 207 -26.58 -13.85 -1.94
CA GLN A 207 -27.47 -13.85 -0.79
C GLN A 207 -27.09 -12.78 0.24
N VAL A 208 -25.78 -12.61 0.50
CA VAL A 208 -25.28 -11.55 1.40
C VAL A 208 -25.58 -10.17 0.79
N GLU A 209 -25.32 -9.96 -0.50
CA GLU A 209 -25.69 -8.71 -1.19
C GLU A 209 -27.18 -8.40 -1.10
N LYS A 210 -28.05 -9.41 -1.33
CA LYS A 210 -29.50 -9.24 -1.21
C LYS A 210 -29.91 -8.84 0.21
N ARG A 211 -29.27 -9.43 1.22
CA ARG A 211 -29.51 -9.12 2.65
C ARG A 211 -29.07 -7.69 2.99
N ILE A 212 -27.92 -7.26 2.46
CA ILE A 212 -27.43 -5.87 2.61
C ILE A 212 -28.37 -4.88 1.92
N ARG A 213 -28.75 -5.13 0.66
CA ARG A 213 -29.72 -4.29 -0.07
C ARG A 213 -31.08 -4.23 0.63
N GLY A 214 -31.54 -5.35 1.21
CA GLY A 214 -32.75 -5.40 2.00
C GLY A 214 -32.70 -4.55 3.28
N ARG A 215 -31.56 -4.52 3.99
CA ARG A 215 -31.34 -3.63 5.14
C ARG A 215 -31.31 -2.16 4.71
N VAL A 216 -30.57 -1.84 3.65
CA VAL A 216 -30.49 -0.47 3.10
C VAL A 216 -31.88 0.00 2.67
N LYS A 217 -32.66 -0.85 1.97
CA LYS A 217 -34.04 -0.54 1.55
C LYS A 217 -34.96 -0.30 2.77
N LYS A 218 -34.90 -1.16 3.80
CA LYS A 218 -35.68 -0.95 5.05
C LYS A 218 -35.28 0.33 5.77
N GLN A 219 -33.98 0.67 5.75
CA GLN A 219 -33.48 1.93 6.32
C GLN A 219 -33.98 3.15 5.53
N MET A 220 -33.97 3.06 4.19
CA MET A 220 -34.52 4.09 3.31
C MET A 220 -36.05 4.21 3.47
N GLU A 221 -36.78 3.08 3.53
CA GLU A 221 -38.24 3.08 3.75
C GLU A 221 -38.61 3.67 5.13
N LYS A 222 -37.78 3.41 6.16
CA LYS A 222 -37.96 4.04 7.48
C LYS A 222 -37.71 5.55 7.39
N SER A 223 -36.63 5.97 6.73
CA SER A 223 -36.33 7.39 6.52
C SER A 223 -37.38 8.08 5.62
N GLN A 224 -37.89 7.40 4.58
CA GLN A 224 -38.99 7.91 3.76
C GLN A 224 -40.28 8.01 4.55
N ARG A 225 -40.58 7.05 5.43
CA ARG A 225 -41.78 7.09 6.29
C ARG A 225 -41.67 8.18 7.36
N GLU A 226 -40.49 8.38 7.95
CA GLU A 226 -40.20 9.52 8.82
C GLU A 226 -40.30 10.86 8.06
N TYR A 227 -39.80 10.91 6.82
CA TYR A 227 -39.97 12.04 5.95
C TYR A 227 -41.45 12.28 5.59
N TYR A 228 -42.20 11.23 5.23
CA TYR A 228 -43.64 11.34 4.89
C TYR A 228 -44.48 11.76 6.12
N LEU A 229 -44.15 11.25 7.29
CA LEU A 229 -44.81 11.71 8.53
C LEU A 229 -44.45 13.16 8.86
N ASN A 230 -43.20 13.56 8.66
CA ASN A 230 -42.77 14.94 8.78
C ASN A 230 -43.42 15.84 7.73
N GLU A 231 -43.60 15.36 6.49
CA GLU A 231 -44.34 16.10 5.46
C GLU A 231 -45.84 16.18 5.74
N GLN A 232 -46.46 15.13 6.31
CA GLN A 232 -47.84 15.22 6.77
C GLN A 232 -47.99 16.21 7.95
N VAL A 233 -47.03 16.21 8.88
CA VAL A 233 -46.99 17.21 9.98
C VAL A 233 -46.78 18.60 9.39
N LYS A 234 -45.92 18.78 8.38
CA LYS A 234 -45.76 20.05 7.67
C LYS A 234 -46.99 20.44 6.85
N ALA A 235 -47.68 19.48 6.20
CA ALA A 235 -48.92 19.77 5.46
C ALA A 235 -50.04 20.21 6.42
N ILE A 236 -50.15 19.59 7.60
CA ILE A 236 -51.05 20.00 8.67
C ILE A 236 -50.65 21.35 9.28
N GLN A 237 -49.33 21.61 9.40
CA GLN A 237 -48.80 22.91 9.79
C GLN A 237 -49.04 23.97 8.72
N LYS A 238 -49.05 23.59 7.42
CA LYS A 238 -49.31 24.49 6.29
C LYS A 238 -50.80 24.90 6.17
N GLU A 239 -51.72 24.00 6.54
CA GLU A 239 -53.14 24.35 6.68
C GLU A 239 -53.39 25.29 7.86
N LEU A 240 -52.46 25.32 8.83
CA LEU A 240 -52.51 26.18 10.02
C LEU A 240 -51.68 27.47 9.88
N GLY A 241 -50.87 27.66 8.81
CA GLY A 241 -49.88 28.74 8.76
C GLY A 241 -49.38 29.18 7.40
N ASP A 242 -50.17 29.83 6.56
CA ASP A 242 -49.70 30.69 5.44
C ASP A 242 -48.85 31.91 5.91
N LEU A 243 -48.58 32.00 7.20
CA LEU A 243 -47.80 33.05 7.87
C LEU A 243 -46.31 32.72 8.09
N GLU A 244 -45.89 31.42 8.06
CA GLU A 244 -44.53 31.02 8.42
C GLU A 244 -43.58 31.00 7.20
N GLU A 245 -44.04 30.70 6.00
CA GLU A 245 -43.15 30.62 4.80
C GLU A 245 -42.62 32.00 4.37
N GLY A 246 -43.41 33.04 4.53
CA GLY A 246 -42.93 34.43 4.27
C GLY A 246 -41.85 34.83 5.28
N ALA A 247 -41.99 34.36 6.52
CA ALA A 247 -41.04 34.64 7.60
C ALA A 247 -39.69 33.94 7.39
N ASP A 248 -39.68 32.71 6.85
CA ASP A 248 -38.45 31.93 6.59
C ASP A 248 -37.63 32.55 5.43
N LEU A 249 -38.28 32.99 4.36
CA LEU A 249 -37.61 33.68 3.24
C LEU A 249 -37.09 35.07 3.66
N ASP A 250 -37.82 35.80 4.49
CA ASP A 250 -37.38 37.07 5.03
C ASP A 250 -36.26 36.91 6.06
N GLU A 251 -36.26 35.83 6.85
CA GLU A 251 -35.15 35.47 7.73
C GLU A 251 -33.91 35.13 6.90
N MET A 252 -34.04 34.32 5.83
CA MET A 252 -32.95 34.03 4.91
C MET A 252 -32.38 35.27 4.26
N GLU A 253 -33.21 36.25 3.88
CA GLU A 253 -32.73 37.54 3.35
C GLU A 253 -31.95 38.32 4.42
N LYS A 254 -32.41 38.33 5.66
CA LYS A 254 -31.68 38.94 6.79
C LYS A 254 -30.34 38.29 7.03
N ARG A 255 -30.29 36.92 6.96
CA ARG A 255 -29.06 36.15 7.08
C ARG A 255 -28.10 36.44 5.94
N ILE A 256 -28.55 36.56 4.69
CA ILE A 256 -27.72 36.98 3.56
C ILE A 256 -27.08 38.36 3.80
N LYS A 257 -27.87 39.32 4.29
CA LYS A 257 -27.36 40.68 4.61
C LYS A 257 -26.35 40.69 5.76
N SER A 258 -26.56 39.84 6.77
CA SER A 258 -25.70 39.75 7.96
C SER A 258 -24.44 38.88 7.77
N ALA A 259 -24.38 38.04 6.74
CA ALA A 259 -23.26 37.13 6.48
C ALA A 259 -21.97 37.83 5.99
N HIS A 260 -22.05 39.15 5.66
CA HIS A 260 -20.93 39.97 5.20
C HIS A 260 -20.15 39.35 4.02
N MET A 261 -20.86 38.74 3.09
CA MET A 261 -20.30 38.14 1.87
C MET A 261 -19.66 39.20 0.95
N PRO A 262 -18.66 38.83 0.16
CA PRO A 262 -18.19 39.65 -0.98
C PRO A 262 -19.35 39.97 -1.93
N LYS A 263 -19.17 41.03 -2.72
CA LYS A 263 -20.23 41.54 -3.61
C LYS A 263 -20.73 40.47 -4.58
N GLU A 264 -19.85 39.69 -5.13
CA GLU A 264 -20.18 38.60 -6.06
C GLU A 264 -21.02 37.51 -5.41
N ALA A 265 -20.57 36.95 -4.30
CA ALA A 265 -21.29 35.91 -3.53
C ALA A 265 -22.67 36.43 -3.07
N ARG A 266 -22.73 37.68 -2.61
CA ARG A 266 -23.99 38.31 -2.22
C ARG A 266 -24.96 38.45 -3.38
N ASN A 267 -24.51 38.97 -4.53
CA ASN A 267 -25.36 39.10 -5.73
C ASN A 267 -25.89 37.72 -6.18
N LYS A 268 -25.05 36.68 -6.11
CA LYS A 268 -25.44 35.32 -6.44
C LYS A 268 -26.50 34.80 -5.46
N ALA A 269 -26.30 34.95 -4.14
CA ALA A 269 -27.26 34.57 -3.11
C ALA A 269 -28.61 35.29 -3.25
N GLU A 270 -28.60 36.60 -3.49
CA GLU A 270 -29.81 37.41 -3.72
C GLU A 270 -30.54 37.01 -5.02
N SER A 271 -29.78 36.63 -6.08
CA SER A 271 -30.37 36.13 -7.33
C SER A 271 -31.07 34.79 -7.12
N GLU A 272 -30.42 33.86 -6.42
CA GLU A 272 -31.01 32.54 -6.10
C GLU A 272 -32.20 32.67 -5.14
N LEU A 273 -32.14 33.59 -4.17
CA LEU A 273 -33.29 33.89 -3.29
C LEU A 273 -34.52 34.41 -4.09
N ARG A 274 -34.28 35.25 -5.08
CA ARG A 274 -35.37 35.71 -5.97
C ARG A 274 -35.97 34.57 -6.78
N LYS A 275 -35.16 33.62 -7.26
CA LYS A 275 -35.66 32.41 -7.92
C LYS A 275 -36.46 31.54 -6.94
N LEU A 276 -35.95 31.34 -5.72
CA LEU A 276 -36.62 30.55 -4.69
C LEU A 276 -38.00 31.09 -4.34
N ARG A 277 -38.17 32.41 -4.30
CA ARG A 277 -39.47 33.08 -4.08
C ARG A 277 -40.50 32.76 -5.17
N LEU A 278 -40.04 32.44 -6.38
CA LEU A 278 -40.91 32.13 -7.54
C LEU A 278 -41.17 30.62 -7.71
N MET A 279 -40.45 29.77 -6.97
CA MET A 279 -40.55 28.31 -7.06
C MET A 279 -41.62 27.79 -6.09
N SER A 280 -42.25 26.68 -6.48
CA SER A 280 -43.12 25.97 -5.54
C SER A 280 -42.28 25.41 -4.39
N PRO A 281 -42.65 25.67 -3.13
CA PRO A 281 -41.89 25.20 -1.94
C PRO A 281 -41.69 23.69 -1.88
N MET A 282 -42.57 22.91 -2.48
CA MET A 282 -42.55 21.45 -2.51
C MET A 282 -41.70 20.88 -3.66
N SER A 283 -41.11 21.72 -4.51
CA SER A 283 -40.27 21.24 -5.60
C SER A 283 -38.89 20.78 -5.11
N ALA A 284 -38.37 19.72 -5.71
CA ALA A 284 -37.01 19.25 -5.44
C ALA A 284 -35.97 20.34 -5.76
N GLU A 285 -36.24 21.18 -6.76
CA GLU A 285 -35.39 22.27 -7.17
C GLU A 285 -35.34 23.38 -6.11
N ALA A 286 -36.47 23.73 -5.47
CA ALA A 286 -36.50 24.67 -4.35
C ALA A 286 -35.62 24.22 -3.18
N THR A 287 -35.61 22.92 -2.88
CA THR A 287 -34.73 22.33 -1.84
C THR A 287 -33.26 22.47 -2.19
N VAL A 288 -32.89 22.26 -3.47
CA VAL A 288 -31.51 22.43 -3.95
C VAL A 288 -31.08 23.89 -3.83
N VAL A 289 -31.92 24.82 -4.26
CA VAL A 289 -31.64 26.29 -4.19
C VAL A 289 -31.53 26.74 -2.72
N ARG A 290 -32.42 26.27 -1.84
CA ARG A 290 -32.38 26.55 -0.40
C ARG A 290 -31.06 26.07 0.22
N ASN A 291 -30.68 24.82 0.00
CA ASN A 291 -29.42 24.26 0.49
C ASN A 291 -28.20 25.03 -0.01
N TYR A 292 -28.24 25.50 -1.24
CA TYR A 292 -27.19 26.33 -1.81
C TYR A 292 -27.07 27.67 -1.09
N ILE A 293 -28.18 28.40 -0.88
CA ILE A 293 -28.18 29.66 -0.14
C ILE A 293 -27.70 29.44 1.30
N GLU A 294 -28.17 28.40 1.96
CA GLU A 294 -27.73 28.04 3.31
C GLU A 294 -26.23 27.75 3.38
N THR A 295 -25.68 27.09 2.37
CA THR A 295 -24.24 26.86 2.25
C THR A 295 -23.50 28.20 2.13
N LEU A 296 -23.90 29.09 1.23
CA LEU A 296 -23.29 30.42 1.08
C LEU A 296 -23.33 31.24 2.35
N VAL A 297 -24.49 31.28 3.01
CA VAL A 297 -24.68 32.02 4.28
C VAL A 297 -23.88 31.41 5.43
N GLY A 298 -23.72 30.07 5.43
CA GLY A 298 -22.99 29.32 6.46
C GLY A 298 -21.48 29.51 6.40
N LEU A 299 -20.91 29.92 5.25
CA LEU A 299 -19.47 30.13 5.12
C LEU A 299 -19.00 31.34 5.96
N PRO A 300 -17.86 31.21 6.64
CA PRO A 300 -17.31 32.27 7.47
C PRO A 300 -16.56 33.33 6.62
N TRP A 301 -17.26 34.21 5.95
CA TRP A 301 -16.70 35.24 5.03
C TRP A 301 -15.79 36.25 5.73
N ARG A 302 -16.13 36.67 6.94
CA ARG A 302 -15.44 37.77 7.64
C ARG A 302 -15.00 37.43 9.06
N LYS A 303 -15.62 36.44 9.69
CA LYS A 303 -15.39 36.10 11.09
C LYS A 303 -14.02 35.43 11.28
N LYS A 304 -13.15 36.09 12.06
CA LYS A 304 -11.80 35.57 12.38
C LYS A 304 -11.67 35.28 13.87
N SER A 305 -10.91 34.27 14.26
CA SER A 305 -10.41 34.09 15.62
C SER A 305 -9.27 35.08 15.87
N LYS A 306 -9.15 35.58 17.12
CA LYS A 306 -8.04 36.45 17.52
C LYS A 306 -6.75 35.60 17.59
N ILE A 307 -5.82 35.86 16.71
CA ILE A 307 -4.53 35.13 16.66
C ILE A 307 -3.64 35.67 17.80
N SER A 308 -2.94 34.75 18.47
CA SER A 308 -1.88 35.07 19.42
C SER A 308 -0.54 35.14 18.66
N GLY A 309 0.17 36.26 18.79
CA GLY A 309 1.51 36.43 18.24
C GLY A 309 2.62 36.24 19.29
N ASP A 310 2.31 35.70 20.47
CA ASP A 310 3.26 35.47 21.53
C ASP A 310 4.07 34.17 21.28
N LEU A 311 5.30 34.32 20.77
CA LEU A 311 6.20 33.20 20.47
C LEU A 311 6.66 32.48 21.74
N ALA A 312 6.87 33.19 22.85
CA ALA A 312 7.28 32.55 24.11
C ALA A 312 6.14 31.67 24.65
N LYS A 313 4.89 32.10 24.49
CA LYS A 313 3.72 31.30 24.80
C LYS A 313 3.61 30.09 23.87
N ALA A 314 3.90 30.28 22.58
CA ALA A 314 3.87 29.18 21.61
C ALA A 314 4.89 28.10 21.94
N GLU A 315 6.11 28.49 22.28
CA GLU A 315 7.16 27.60 22.74
C GLU A 315 6.74 26.85 24.01
N GLY A 316 6.22 27.57 25.02
CA GLY A 316 5.69 26.97 26.24
C GLY A 316 4.59 25.93 26.00
N VAL A 317 3.66 26.19 25.08
CA VAL A 317 2.61 25.22 24.69
C VAL A 317 3.19 23.97 24.04
N LEU A 318 4.17 24.12 23.16
CA LEU A 318 4.82 22.99 22.51
C LEU A 318 5.63 22.15 23.49
N GLU A 319 6.30 22.80 24.47
CA GLU A 319 7.02 22.11 25.54
C GLU A 319 6.09 21.36 26.49
N GLU A 320 4.94 21.96 26.85
CA GLU A 320 3.95 21.33 27.71
C GLU A 320 3.32 20.11 27.07
N ASP A 321 3.03 20.14 25.75
CA ASP A 321 2.30 19.09 25.04
C ASP A 321 3.18 17.95 24.53
N HIS A 322 4.47 18.20 24.29
CA HIS A 322 5.37 17.27 23.63
C HIS A 322 6.70 17.13 24.35
N TYR A 323 7.07 15.91 24.70
CA TYR A 323 8.37 15.59 25.26
C TYR A 323 9.41 15.37 24.15
N GLY A 324 10.59 16.00 24.27
CA GLY A 324 11.62 15.94 23.21
C GLY A 324 11.18 16.67 21.94
N LEU A 325 11.65 16.24 20.80
CA LEU A 325 11.39 16.84 19.49
C LEU A 325 11.91 18.29 19.35
N ASP A 326 13.03 18.63 20.06
CA ASP A 326 13.51 20.00 20.21
C ASP A 326 13.75 20.69 18.86
N LYS A 327 14.44 20.04 17.91
CA LYS A 327 14.63 20.54 16.54
C LYS A 327 13.30 20.78 15.78
N VAL A 328 12.30 19.92 16.01
CA VAL A 328 10.97 20.05 15.37
C VAL A 328 10.23 21.25 15.95
N LYS A 329 10.26 21.44 17.27
CA LYS A 329 9.66 22.58 17.96
C LYS A 329 10.33 23.89 17.52
N GLU A 330 11.66 23.93 17.48
CA GLU A 330 12.44 25.07 17.01
C GLU A 330 12.02 25.49 15.61
N ARG A 331 11.96 24.55 14.65
CA ARG A 331 11.51 24.82 13.27
C ARG A 331 10.06 25.32 13.21
N ILE A 332 9.17 24.77 14.03
CA ILE A 332 7.79 25.27 14.13
C ILE A 332 7.76 26.72 14.66
N VAL A 333 8.56 27.04 15.69
CA VAL A 333 8.64 28.40 16.26
C VAL A 333 9.24 29.39 15.26
N GLU A 334 10.29 29.00 14.53
CA GLU A 334 10.88 29.80 13.43
C GLU A 334 9.81 30.11 12.36
N TYR A 335 9.06 29.08 11.92
CA TYR A 335 7.98 29.27 10.96
C TYR A 335 6.92 30.25 11.46
N LEU A 336 6.50 30.11 12.72
CA LEU A 336 5.53 31.03 13.34
C LEU A 336 6.09 32.46 13.45
N ALA A 337 7.39 32.62 13.71
CA ALA A 337 8.05 33.92 13.77
C ALA A 337 8.04 34.64 12.42
N VAL A 338 8.28 33.91 11.33
CA VAL A 338 8.21 34.46 9.96
C VAL A 338 6.78 34.88 9.65
N GLN A 339 5.79 34.04 9.97
CA GLN A 339 4.38 34.37 9.75
C GLN A 339 3.91 35.64 10.45
N GLN A 340 4.51 36.03 11.56
CA GLN A 340 4.16 37.28 12.29
C GLN A 340 4.67 38.52 11.59
N ARG A 341 5.74 38.44 10.82
CA ARG A 341 6.38 39.59 10.17
C ARG A 341 5.87 39.88 8.76
N VAL A 342 5.21 38.92 8.14
CA VAL A 342 4.76 39.01 6.75
C VAL A 342 3.23 39.11 6.72
N ASP A 343 2.68 40.23 6.20
CA ASP A 343 1.23 40.45 6.12
C ASP A 343 0.48 39.46 5.20
N LYS A 344 1.18 38.93 4.20
CA LYS A 344 0.68 37.84 3.36
C LYS A 344 1.73 36.71 3.30
N VAL A 345 1.40 35.58 3.87
CA VAL A 345 2.31 34.45 3.96
C VAL A 345 2.47 33.82 2.59
N LYS A 346 3.60 34.08 1.94
CA LYS A 346 4.08 33.28 0.80
C LYS A 346 5.00 32.12 1.23
N ALA A 347 4.95 31.77 2.52
CA ALA A 347 5.80 30.72 3.06
C ALA A 347 5.31 29.33 2.63
N PRO A 348 6.23 28.38 2.41
CA PRO A 348 5.88 26.97 2.18
C PRO A 348 5.02 26.42 3.31
N ILE A 349 4.21 25.42 3.02
CA ILE A 349 3.31 24.80 4.00
C ILE A 349 4.10 23.80 4.84
N LEU A 350 3.92 23.84 6.17
CA LEU A 350 4.54 22.85 7.05
C LEU A 350 4.03 21.44 6.75
N CYS A 351 4.94 20.53 6.43
CA CYS A 351 4.65 19.11 6.24
C CYS A 351 5.39 18.26 7.26
N LEU A 352 4.66 17.65 8.18
CA LEU A 352 5.20 16.77 9.22
C LEU A 352 5.28 15.34 8.69
N VAL A 353 6.48 14.86 8.39
CA VAL A 353 6.72 13.53 7.84
C VAL A 353 7.36 12.62 8.88
N GLY A 354 6.84 11.42 9.04
CA GLY A 354 7.43 10.44 9.95
C GLY A 354 6.54 9.24 10.25
N PRO A 355 7.02 8.23 10.96
CA PRO A 355 6.30 7.01 11.21
C PRO A 355 4.98 7.23 11.98
N PRO A 356 4.05 6.27 11.94
CA PRO A 356 2.79 6.40 12.67
C PRO A 356 3.03 6.45 14.20
N GLY A 357 2.28 7.32 14.88
CA GLY A 357 2.30 7.42 16.35
C GLY A 357 3.41 8.30 16.93
N VAL A 358 4.14 9.08 16.12
CA VAL A 358 5.15 10.04 16.60
C VAL A 358 4.59 11.43 16.95
N GLY A 359 3.27 11.60 16.94
CA GLY A 359 2.65 12.84 17.41
C GLY A 359 2.35 13.88 16.33
N LYS A 360 2.42 13.56 15.02
CA LYS A 360 2.16 14.51 13.92
C LYS A 360 0.85 15.29 14.09
N THR A 361 -0.25 14.56 14.29
CA THR A 361 -1.59 15.16 14.45
C THR A 361 -1.69 15.98 15.75
N SER A 362 -1.06 15.55 16.84
CA SER A 362 -1.05 16.29 18.10
C SER A 362 -0.20 17.56 18.01
N LEU A 363 0.91 17.54 17.26
CA LEU A 363 1.69 18.77 16.97
C LEU A 363 0.82 19.79 16.22
N GLY A 364 0.05 19.38 15.22
CA GLY A 364 -0.89 20.29 14.55
C GLY A 364 -1.92 20.90 15.52
N GLN A 365 -2.43 20.11 16.47
CA GLN A 365 -3.34 20.63 17.52
C GLN A 365 -2.62 21.63 18.45
N SER A 366 -1.38 21.34 18.82
CA SER A 366 -0.59 22.23 19.68
C SER A 366 -0.23 23.54 18.98
N ILE A 367 0.07 23.50 17.68
CA ILE A 367 0.27 24.72 16.85
C ILE A 367 -1.02 25.57 16.84
N ALA A 368 -2.18 24.92 16.65
CA ALA A 368 -3.46 25.65 16.68
C ALA A 368 -3.72 26.28 18.05
N ARG A 369 -3.44 25.56 19.14
CA ARG A 369 -3.56 26.09 20.53
C ARG A 369 -2.58 27.23 20.78
N ALA A 370 -1.35 27.08 20.34
CA ALA A 370 -0.29 28.09 20.49
C ALA A 370 -0.63 29.40 19.77
N THR A 371 -1.20 29.32 18.56
CA THR A 371 -1.60 30.45 17.74
C THR A 371 -3.02 30.95 18.03
N ASN A 372 -3.74 30.30 18.95
CA ASN A 372 -5.16 30.54 19.26
C ASN A 372 -6.06 30.44 18.00
N ARG A 373 -5.70 29.57 17.05
CA ARG A 373 -6.53 29.25 15.89
C ARG A 373 -7.45 28.08 16.22
N LYS A 374 -8.64 28.06 15.63
CA LYS A 374 -9.50 26.87 15.72
C LYS A 374 -8.88 25.74 14.87
N PHE A 375 -8.92 24.54 15.36
CA PHE A 375 -8.34 23.35 14.73
C PHE A 375 -9.35 22.61 13.89
N LEU A 376 -8.96 22.28 12.66
CA LEU A 376 -9.68 21.40 11.74
C LEU A 376 -8.74 20.26 11.30
N ARG A 377 -9.31 19.10 11.08
CA ARG A 377 -8.59 17.96 10.50
C ARG A 377 -9.39 17.35 9.36
N MET A 378 -8.73 17.15 8.23
CA MET A 378 -9.24 16.41 7.08
C MET A 378 -8.26 15.29 6.73
N SER A 379 -8.72 14.04 6.68
CA SER A 379 -7.91 12.95 6.17
C SER A 379 -8.00 12.92 4.64
N LEU A 380 -6.84 12.87 3.99
CA LEU A 380 -6.69 12.69 2.56
C LEU A 380 -6.40 11.24 2.18
N GLY A 381 -6.17 10.37 3.18
CA GLY A 381 -5.96 8.95 2.95
C GLY A 381 -7.18 8.28 2.32
N GLY A 382 -7.01 7.76 1.10
CA GLY A 382 -8.07 7.10 0.33
C GLY A 382 -8.93 8.04 -0.53
N VAL A 383 -8.66 9.34 -0.54
CA VAL A 383 -9.27 10.30 -1.48
C VAL A 383 -8.71 10.02 -2.88
N ARG A 384 -9.61 9.85 -3.85
CA ARG A 384 -9.29 9.56 -5.26
C ARG A 384 -10.01 10.47 -6.24
N ASP A 385 -11.08 11.14 -5.80
CA ASP A 385 -11.93 12.01 -6.61
C ASP A 385 -11.65 13.47 -6.26
N GLU A 386 -11.35 14.27 -7.27
CA GLU A 386 -11.17 15.73 -7.15
C GLU A 386 -12.39 16.42 -6.54
N ALA A 387 -13.58 15.89 -6.82
CA ALA A 387 -14.83 16.44 -6.29
C ALA A 387 -14.93 16.36 -4.74
N GLU A 388 -14.17 15.49 -4.08
CA GLU A 388 -14.08 15.52 -2.62
C GLU A 388 -13.44 16.81 -2.09
N ILE A 389 -12.55 17.44 -2.87
CA ILE A 389 -11.87 18.70 -2.50
C ILE A 389 -12.66 19.89 -3.01
N ARG A 390 -13.01 19.89 -4.31
CA ARG A 390 -13.66 21.01 -5.01
C ARG A 390 -15.19 20.95 -5.07
N GLY A 391 -15.83 19.88 -4.56
CA GLY A 391 -17.27 19.71 -4.64
C GLY A 391 -17.78 19.24 -6.00
N HIS A 392 -19.05 18.88 -6.04
CA HIS A 392 -19.75 18.48 -7.27
C HIS A 392 -20.51 19.65 -7.86
N ARG A 393 -20.58 19.71 -9.20
CA ARG A 393 -21.42 20.71 -9.87
C ARG A 393 -22.89 20.60 -9.43
N ARG A 394 -23.52 21.72 -9.17
CA ARG A 394 -24.89 21.85 -8.60
C ARG A 394 -26.01 21.22 -9.46
N THR A 395 -25.73 20.91 -10.71
CA THR A 395 -26.71 20.29 -11.64
C THR A 395 -27.17 18.89 -11.24
N TYR A 396 -26.47 18.21 -10.33
CA TYR A 396 -26.80 16.86 -9.90
C TYR A 396 -27.55 16.86 -8.56
N ILE A 397 -28.63 16.08 -8.47
CA ILE A 397 -29.36 15.88 -7.20
C ILE A 397 -28.43 15.18 -6.22
N GLY A 398 -28.27 15.77 -5.02
CA GLY A 398 -27.33 15.28 -4.00
C GLY A 398 -25.93 15.87 -4.11
N SER A 399 -25.71 16.86 -4.99
CA SER A 399 -24.47 17.62 -5.04
C SER A 399 -24.19 18.33 -3.70
N MET A 400 -22.92 18.37 -3.33
CA MET A 400 -22.45 18.99 -2.09
C MET A 400 -21.16 19.77 -2.35
N PRO A 401 -20.88 20.81 -1.54
CA PRO A 401 -19.59 21.50 -1.58
C PRO A 401 -18.46 20.52 -1.21
N GLY A 402 -17.25 20.85 -1.64
CA GLY A 402 -16.05 20.11 -1.30
C GLY A 402 -15.78 20.10 0.21
N LYS A 403 -15.03 19.11 0.66
CA LYS A 403 -14.70 18.92 2.09
C LYS A 403 -13.99 20.14 2.69
N ILE A 404 -13.25 20.92 1.88
CA ILE A 404 -12.60 22.16 2.33
C ILE A 404 -13.66 23.13 2.85
N LEU A 405 -14.63 23.52 2.01
CA LEU A 405 -15.67 24.49 2.40
C LEU A 405 -16.64 23.93 3.44
N GLN A 406 -16.98 22.63 3.38
CA GLN A 406 -17.79 21.99 4.43
C GLN A 406 -17.14 22.12 5.81
N ASN A 407 -15.83 21.90 5.91
CA ASN A 407 -15.11 22.03 7.17
C ASN A 407 -14.96 23.48 7.61
N MET A 408 -14.80 24.43 6.66
CA MET A 408 -14.80 25.86 6.96
C MET A 408 -16.14 26.32 7.56
N THR A 409 -17.25 25.82 7.00
CA THR A 409 -18.59 26.09 7.56
C THR A 409 -18.73 25.55 8.99
N LYS A 410 -18.27 24.30 9.25
CA LYS A 410 -18.33 23.68 10.59
C LYS A 410 -17.53 24.46 11.64
N VAL A 411 -16.36 24.98 11.30
CA VAL A 411 -15.52 25.70 12.25
C VAL A 411 -16.00 27.12 12.49
N GLY A 412 -16.68 27.73 11.52
CA GLY A 412 -17.30 29.04 11.61
C GLY A 412 -16.34 30.22 11.77
N VAL A 413 -15.07 30.06 11.38
CA VAL A 413 -14.04 31.11 11.31
C VAL A 413 -13.22 30.99 10.04
N ARG A 414 -12.79 32.12 9.48
CA ARG A 414 -12.04 32.20 8.23
C ARG A 414 -10.58 31.80 8.36
N ASN A 415 -10.00 31.89 9.55
CA ASN A 415 -8.56 31.71 9.80
C ASN A 415 -8.23 30.52 10.71
N PRO A 416 -8.80 29.34 10.49
CA PRO A 416 -8.45 28.15 11.28
C PRO A 416 -7.03 27.65 10.96
N LEU A 417 -6.53 26.72 11.78
CA LEU A 417 -5.49 25.80 11.35
C LEU A 417 -6.16 24.57 10.74
N PHE A 418 -5.82 24.27 9.49
CA PHE A 418 -6.38 23.16 8.72
C PHE A 418 -5.30 22.08 8.55
N LEU A 419 -5.45 20.97 9.25
CA LEU A 419 -4.55 19.83 9.16
C LEU A 419 -5.01 18.88 8.06
N LEU A 420 -4.18 18.72 7.04
CA LEU A 420 -4.34 17.76 5.95
C LEU A 420 -3.56 16.49 6.31
N ASP A 421 -4.26 15.45 6.75
CA ASP A 421 -3.64 14.24 7.29
C ASP A 421 -3.51 13.17 6.21
N GLU A 422 -2.36 12.46 6.19
CA GLU A 422 -2.05 11.36 5.28
C GLU A 422 -2.02 11.76 3.79
N VAL A 423 -1.32 12.86 3.44
CA VAL A 423 -1.19 13.34 2.06
C VAL A 423 -0.45 12.35 1.15
N ASP A 424 0.38 11.50 1.71
CA ASP A 424 1.11 10.43 1.01
C ASP A 424 0.22 9.24 0.57
N LYS A 425 -1.04 9.20 1.02
CA LYS A 425 -1.99 8.14 0.71
C LYS A 425 -3.10 8.56 -0.26
N MET A 426 -2.96 9.72 -0.87
CA MET A 426 -3.84 10.12 -1.96
C MET A 426 -3.55 9.25 -3.19
N GLY A 427 -4.61 8.88 -3.92
CA GLY A 427 -4.51 8.15 -5.16
C GLY A 427 -5.10 8.94 -6.32
N MET A 428 -4.61 8.67 -7.53
CA MET A 428 -5.25 9.11 -8.78
C MET A 428 -6.09 7.98 -9.35
N ASP A 429 -7.24 8.30 -9.93
CA ASP A 429 -8.01 7.37 -10.74
C ASP A 429 -8.60 8.09 -11.97
N PHE A 430 -9.41 7.40 -12.76
CA PHE A 430 -10.03 7.96 -13.98
C PHE A 430 -11.02 9.12 -13.71
N ARG A 431 -11.36 9.43 -12.45
CA ARG A 431 -12.28 10.51 -12.05
C ARG A 431 -11.58 11.83 -11.76
N GLY A 432 -10.26 11.86 -11.77
CA GLY A 432 -9.48 13.08 -11.59
C GLY A 432 -8.25 12.90 -10.73
N ASP A 433 -7.54 14.00 -10.55
CA ASP A 433 -6.35 14.09 -9.72
C ASP A 433 -6.60 15.02 -8.52
N PRO A 434 -6.86 14.46 -7.33
CA PRO A 434 -7.01 15.26 -6.11
C PRO A 434 -5.78 16.12 -5.78
N SER A 435 -4.59 15.72 -6.24
CA SER A 435 -3.36 16.48 -6.00
C SER A 435 -3.39 17.82 -6.71
N SER A 436 -3.92 17.86 -7.95
CA SER A 436 -4.08 19.10 -8.71
C SER A 436 -5.08 20.06 -8.04
N ALA A 437 -6.20 19.54 -7.52
CA ALA A 437 -7.14 20.37 -6.76
C ALA A 437 -6.52 20.91 -5.47
N LEU A 438 -5.70 20.09 -4.81
CA LEU A 438 -5.03 20.50 -3.58
C LEU A 438 -3.95 21.56 -3.84
N LEU A 439 -3.29 21.52 -5.00
CA LEU A 439 -2.34 22.58 -5.39
C LEU A 439 -2.97 23.96 -5.38
N GLU A 440 -4.18 24.11 -5.92
CA GLU A 440 -4.87 25.40 -5.91
C GLU A 440 -5.21 25.86 -4.48
N VAL A 441 -5.59 24.94 -3.61
CA VAL A 441 -5.86 25.24 -2.19
C VAL A 441 -4.61 25.68 -1.44
N LEU A 442 -3.47 25.04 -1.76
CA LEU A 442 -2.22 25.21 -1.03
C LEU A 442 -1.31 26.31 -1.61
N ASP A 443 -1.49 26.68 -2.86
CA ASP A 443 -0.67 27.71 -3.50
C ASP A 443 -1.06 29.11 -2.98
N PRO A 444 -0.17 29.85 -2.28
CA PRO A 444 -0.45 31.20 -1.80
C PRO A 444 -0.79 32.21 -2.91
N GLU A 445 -0.41 31.91 -4.16
CA GLU A 445 -0.72 32.78 -5.31
C GLU A 445 -2.13 32.55 -5.87
N GLN A 446 -2.74 31.39 -5.60
CA GLN A 446 -4.05 31.00 -6.12
C GLN A 446 -5.13 30.88 -5.05
N ASN A 447 -4.76 30.55 -3.81
CA ASN A 447 -5.71 30.22 -2.74
C ASN A 447 -6.64 31.37 -2.31
N HIS A 448 -6.31 32.61 -2.70
CA HIS A 448 -7.18 33.77 -2.44
C HIS A 448 -8.43 33.79 -3.32
N SER A 449 -8.43 33.06 -4.43
CA SER A 449 -9.51 32.93 -5.41
C SER A 449 -9.95 31.48 -5.63
N PHE A 450 -9.96 30.69 -4.55
CA PHE A 450 -10.39 29.29 -4.63
C PHE A 450 -11.87 29.17 -5.03
N VAL A 451 -12.14 28.38 -6.06
CA VAL A 451 -13.51 28.15 -6.57
C VAL A 451 -13.93 26.70 -6.34
N ASP A 452 -14.93 26.53 -5.49
CA ASP A 452 -15.62 25.25 -5.32
C ASP A 452 -16.71 25.10 -6.41
N HIS A 453 -16.80 23.92 -7.01
CA HIS A 453 -17.74 23.65 -8.12
C HIS A 453 -19.22 23.70 -7.71
N TYR A 454 -19.52 23.51 -6.42
CA TYR A 454 -20.87 23.64 -5.90
C TYR A 454 -21.21 25.09 -5.61
N VAL A 455 -20.28 25.82 -4.99
CA VAL A 455 -20.48 27.19 -4.53
C VAL A 455 -20.38 28.19 -5.69
N GLU A 456 -19.52 27.90 -6.68
CA GLU A 456 -19.35 28.71 -7.93
C GLU A 456 -19.05 30.20 -7.70
N VAL A 457 -18.48 30.55 -6.56
CA VAL A 457 -17.96 31.89 -6.24
C VAL A 457 -16.60 31.74 -5.56
N GLU A 458 -15.75 32.75 -5.74
CA GLU A 458 -14.43 32.78 -5.14
C GLU A 458 -14.51 32.81 -3.61
N TYR A 459 -13.74 31.94 -2.97
CA TYR A 459 -13.56 31.93 -1.51
C TYR A 459 -12.09 32.10 -1.16
N ASP A 460 -11.79 33.11 -0.37
CA ASP A 460 -10.41 33.45 0.02
C ASP A 460 -9.93 32.55 1.18
N LEU A 461 -9.01 31.64 0.86
CA LEU A 461 -8.36 30.73 1.81
C LEU A 461 -7.02 31.28 2.34
N SER A 462 -6.59 32.47 1.97
CA SER A 462 -5.27 33.03 2.34
C SER A 462 -5.04 33.22 3.84
N ASP A 463 -6.11 33.33 4.63
CA ASP A 463 -6.03 33.42 6.10
C ASP A 463 -5.92 32.04 6.81
N VAL A 464 -6.16 30.96 6.08
CA VAL A 464 -6.08 29.58 6.60
C VAL A 464 -4.64 29.16 6.77
N MET A 465 -4.28 28.65 7.92
CA MET A 465 -3.00 28.02 8.14
C MET A 465 -3.10 26.53 7.80
N PHE A 466 -2.54 26.12 6.67
CA PHE A 466 -2.48 24.73 6.29
C PHE A 466 -1.25 24.06 6.89
N VAL A 467 -1.43 22.87 7.43
CA VAL A 467 -0.36 21.96 7.90
C VAL A 467 -0.65 20.58 7.32
N ALA A 468 0.34 19.97 6.69
CA ALA A 468 0.22 18.63 6.12
C ALA A 468 0.89 17.59 7.02
N THR A 469 0.42 16.35 6.97
CA THR A 469 1.11 15.20 7.58
C THR A 469 1.25 14.06 6.56
N ALA A 470 2.38 13.36 6.62
CA ALA A 470 2.64 12.17 5.83
C ALA A 470 3.35 11.10 6.66
N ASN A 471 3.23 9.84 6.29
CA ASN A 471 4.01 8.77 6.91
C ASN A 471 5.32 8.53 6.14
N THR A 472 5.31 8.76 4.85
CA THR A 472 6.44 8.56 3.93
C THR A 472 6.66 9.80 3.07
N MET A 473 7.79 9.83 2.35
CA MET A 473 8.10 10.91 1.39
C MET A 473 7.43 10.67 0.02
N ASN A 474 6.57 9.67 -0.11
CA ASN A 474 5.85 9.39 -1.34
C ASN A 474 4.69 10.38 -1.55
N ILE A 475 5.06 11.64 -1.70
CA ILE A 475 4.16 12.77 -1.93
C ILE A 475 4.35 13.20 -3.39
N PRO A 476 3.29 13.54 -4.15
CA PRO A 476 3.44 14.08 -5.50
C PRO A 476 4.41 15.27 -5.54
N ALA A 477 5.38 15.24 -6.47
CA ALA A 477 6.44 16.25 -6.56
C ALA A 477 5.93 17.71 -6.59
N PRO A 478 4.85 18.05 -7.33
CA PRO A 478 4.33 19.42 -7.34
C PRO A 478 3.81 19.91 -5.97
N LEU A 479 3.30 19.01 -5.15
CA LEU A 479 2.89 19.32 -3.78
C LEU A 479 4.12 19.46 -2.86
N LEU A 480 5.09 18.58 -3.03
CA LEU A 480 6.32 18.58 -2.22
C LEU A 480 7.10 19.89 -2.38
N ASP A 481 7.15 20.45 -3.60
CA ASP A 481 7.82 21.72 -3.91
C ASP A 481 7.22 22.93 -3.15
N ARG A 482 5.97 22.82 -2.68
CA ARG A 482 5.29 23.83 -1.90
C ARG A 482 5.31 23.58 -0.39
N MET A 483 5.98 22.50 0.03
CA MET A 483 6.00 22.05 1.41
C MET A 483 7.37 22.23 2.06
N GLU A 484 7.40 22.78 3.24
CA GLU A 484 8.56 22.71 4.13
C GLU A 484 8.47 21.43 4.94
N VAL A 485 9.33 20.46 4.61
CA VAL A 485 9.30 19.13 5.21
C VAL A 485 10.06 19.13 6.54
N ILE A 486 9.34 18.83 7.62
CA ILE A 486 9.91 18.58 8.94
C ILE A 486 9.83 17.08 9.23
N ARG A 487 10.98 16.42 9.29
CA ARG A 487 11.05 14.98 9.55
C ARG A 487 10.98 14.68 11.04
N LEU A 488 10.04 13.86 11.44
CA LEU A 488 9.90 13.32 12.78
C LEU A 488 10.44 11.89 12.79
N SER A 489 11.49 11.68 13.56
CA SER A 489 12.04 10.33 13.79
C SER A 489 11.24 9.57 14.85
N GLY A 490 11.49 8.26 14.96
CA GLY A 490 10.97 7.45 16.05
C GLY A 490 11.51 7.86 17.41
N TYR A 491 10.78 7.51 18.47
CA TYR A 491 11.17 7.77 19.85
C TYR A 491 12.13 6.72 20.41
N THR A 492 13.06 7.15 21.23
CA THR A 492 13.90 6.30 22.07
C THR A 492 13.06 5.62 23.17
N GLU A 493 13.61 4.60 23.81
CA GLU A 493 12.94 3.93 24.94
C GLU A 493 12.65 4.92 26.08
N ASP A 494 13.62 5.77 26.42
CA ASP A 494 13.48 6.75 27.51
C ASP A 494 12.46 7.84 27.16
N GLU A 495 12.43 8.31 25.91
CA GLU A 495 11.37 9.22 25.43
C GLU A 495 9.99 8.57 25.50
N LYS A 496 9.84 7.31 25.08
CA LYS A 496 8.57 6.57 25.17
C LYS A 496 8.09 6.43 26.61
N VAL A 497 8.99 6.15 27.54
CA VAL A 497 8.69 6.05 28.98
C VAL A 497 8.21 7.40 29.53
N ASN A 498 8.90 8.49 29.20
CA ASN A 498 8.52 9.84 29.62
C ASN A 498 7.17 10.24 29.01
N ILE A 499 6.96 10.01 27.71
CA ILE A 499 5.69 10.26 27.02
C ILE A 499 4.55 9.44 27.66
N ALA A 500 4.80 8.18 28.00
CA ALA A 500 3.80 7.33 28.64
C ALA A 500 3.38 7.88 30.01
N ILE A 501 4.36 8.29 30.84
CA ILE A 501 4.09 8.77 32.19
C ILE A 501 3.41 10.14 32.17
N ARG A 502 3.92 11.07 31.34
CA ARG A 502 3.47 12.47 31.36
C ARG A 502 2.15 12.68 30.61
N TYR A 503 1.91 11.94 29.52
CA TYR A 503 0.77 12.20 28.61
C TYR A 503 -0.18 11.01 28.43
N LEU A 504 0.36 9.80 28.13
CA LEU A 504 -0.53 8.68 27.75
C LEU A 504 -1.28 8.13 28.97
N LEU A 505 -0.60 7.91 30.07
CA LEU A 505 -1.23 7.37 31.29
C LEU A 505 -2.32 8.30 31.84
N PRO A 506 -2.09 9.59 32.06
CA PRO A 506 -3.15 10.51 32.51
C PRO A 506 -4.33 10.57 31.52
N LYS A 507 -4.05 10.61 30.22
CA LYS A 507 -5.07 10.58 29.16
C LYS A 507 -5.94 9.30 29.24
N GLN A 508 -5.29 8.13 29.39
CA GLN A 508 -6.00 6.86 29.44
C GLN A 508 -6.77 6.70 30.76
N LEU A 509 -6.27 7.19 31.88
CA LEU A 509 -7.01 7.22 33.15
C LEU A 509 -8.30 8.03 32.99
N LYS A 510 -8.19 9.24 32.44
CA LYS A 510 -9.37 10.10 32.18
C LYS A 510 -10.38 9.42 31.26
N ASN A 511 -9.92 8.80 30.17
CA ASN A 511 -10.78 8.13 29.19
C ASN A 511 -11.52 6.91 29.75
N HIS A 512 -10.96 6.27 30.78
CA HIS A 512 -11.55 5.09 31.41
C HIS A 512 -12.22 5.41 32.76
N GLY A 513 -12.30 6.67 33.17
CA GLY A 513 -12.92 7.09 34.40
C GLY A 513 -12.17 6.63 35.67
N LEU A 514 -10.84 6.38 35.54
CA LEU A 514 -9.99 6.01 36.68
C LEU A 514 -9.39 7.24 37.34
N LYS A 515 -9.34 7.21 38.65
CA LYS A 515 -8.61 8.23 39.44
C LYS A 515 -7.17 7.81 39.65
N MET A 516 -6.26 8.78 39.83
CA MET A 516 -4.84 8.49 40.08
C MET A 516 -4.58 7.74 41.40
N GLU A 517 -5.55 7.78 42.29
CA GLU A 517 -5.51 7.05 43.57
C GLU A 517 -5.82 5.56 43.42
N GLU A 518 -6.54 5.17 42.37
CA GLU A 518 -7.02 3.80 42.15
C GLU A 518 -5.99 2.93 41.47
N ILE A 519 -5.05 3.51 40.71
CA ILE A 519 -4.02 2.80 39.97
C ILE A 519 -2.67 3.53 40.07
N ALA A 520 -1.61 2.75 40.19
CA ALA A 520 -0.24 3.21 40.01
C ALA A 520 0.47 2.27 39.05
N VAL A 521 1.05 2.81 37.99
CA VAL A 521 1.88 2.06 37.04
C VAL A 521 3.34 2.48 37.22
N SER A 522 4.21 1.53 37.56
CA SER A 522 5.62 1.83 37.77
C SER A 522 6.33 2.10 36.44
N GLU A 523 7.38 2.92 36.47
CA GLU A 523 8.25 3.15 35.32
C GLU A 523 8.81 1.84 34.75
N SER A 524 9.22 0.90 35.65
CA SER A 524 9.70 -0.41 35.25
C SER A 524 8.67 -1.23 34.46
N ALA A 525 7.37 -1.10 34.82
CA ALA A 525 6.31 -1.75 34.04
C ALA A 525 6.16 -1.13 32.66
N ILE A 526 6.24 0.20 32.55
CA ILE A 526 6.17 0.90 31.26
C ILE A 526 7.36 0.50 30.38
N ARG A 527 8.56 0.45 30.96
CA ARG A 527 9.78 0.02 30.26
C ARG A 527 9.65 -1.43 29.75
N ASP A 528 9.09 -2.31 30.56
CA ASP A 528 8.80 -3.70 30.15
C ASP A 528 7.74 -3.76 29.04
N ILE A 529 6.73 -2.88 29.05
CA ILE A 529 5.75 -2.79 27.96
C ILE A 529 6.46 -2.39 26.67
N VAL A 530 7.30 -1.37 26.71
CA VAL A 530 8.05 -0.91 25.53
C VAL A 530 8.91 -2.02 24.95
N ARG A 531 9.62 -2.77 25.80
CA ARG A 531 10.58 -3.83 25.40
C ARG A 531 9.93 -5.10 24.89
N TYR A 532 8.87 -5.56 25.56
CA TYR A 532 8.37 -6.93 25.41
C TYR A 532 6.95 -7.01 24.84
N HIS A 533 6.20 -5.90 24.82
CA HIS A 533 4.81 -5.90 24.36
C HIS A 533 4.56 -4.98 23.16
N THR A 534 5.53 -4.12 22.79
CA THR A 534 5.41 -3.21 21.63
C THR A 534 6.63 -3.28 20.72
N ARG A 535 6.42 -3.10 19.41
CA ARG A 535 7.47 -2.98 18.38
C ARG A 535 7.01 -1.92 17.39
N GLU A 536 7.34 -0.68 17.67
CA GLU A 536 6.92 0.49 16.88
C GLU A 536 7.90 1.66 17.06
N ALA A 537 7.98 2.54 16.05
CA ALA A 537 8.73 3.78 16.14
C ALA A 537 8.08 4.82 17.07
N GLY A 538 6.74 4.91 17.00
CA GLY A 538 5.95 5.83 17.83
C GLY A 538 5.49 5.24 19.16
N VAL A 539 4.32 5.70 19.62
CA VAL A 539 3.73 5.32 20.92
C VAL A 539 2.27 4.82 20.82
N ARG A 540 1.78 4.52 19.61
CA ARG A 540 0.37 4.13 19.40
C ARG A 540 0.04 2.73 19.95
N ALA A 541 0.96 1.75 19.80
CA ALA A 541 0.79 0.44 20.42
C ALA A 541 0.97 0.52 21.94
N LEU A 542 1.92 1.32 22.42
CA LEU A 542 2.11 1.58 23.86
C LEU A 542 0.84 2.15 24.48
N GLU A 543 0.20 3.13 23.84
CA GLU A 543 -1.10 3.68 24.30
C GLU A 543 -2.18 2.61 24.37
N ARG A 544 -2.24 1.71 23.37
CA ARG A 544 -3.18 0.59 23.38
C ARG A 544 -2.95 -0.42 24.51
N GLU A 545 -1.68 -0.74 24.79
CA GLU A 545 -1.36 -1.65 25.89
C GLU A 545 -1.66 -1.01 27.27
N ILE A 546 -1.37 0.29 27.45
CA ILE A 546 -1.78 1.06 28.66
C ILE A 546 -3.33 1.05 28.80
N SER A 547 -4.05 1.27 27.70
CA SER A 547 -5.52 1.20 27.67
C SER A 547 -6.05 -0.18 28.11
N LYS A 548 -5.40 -1.29 27.72
CA LYS A 548 -5.76 -2.64 28.18
C LYS A 548 -5.59 -2.81 29.69
N ILE A 549 -4.50 -2.27 30.25
CA ILE A 549 -4.28 -2.30 31.68
C ILE A 549 -5.41 -1.54 32.39
N CYS A 550 -5.71 -0.31 31.96
CA CYS A 550 -6.81 0.49 32.52
C CYS A 550 -8.15 -0.26 32.48
N ARG A 551 -8.52 -0.87 31.35
CA ARG A 551 -9.76 -1.65 31.23
C ARG A 551 -9.83 -2.83 32.20
N LYS A 552 -8.72 -3.57 32.39
CA LYS A 552 -8.68 -4.69 33.34
C LYS A 552 -8.79 -4.22 34.78
N VAL A 553 -8.17 -3.08 35.12
CA VAL A 553 -8.30 -2.47 36.45
C VAL A 553 -9.73 -2.01 36.69
N VAL A 554 -10.37 -1.30 35.74
CA VAL A 554 -11.78 -0.92 35.84
C VAL A 554 -12.66 -2.14 36.06
N LYS A 555 -12.49 -3.20 35.25
CA LYS A 555 -13.23 -4.47 35.44
C LYS A 555 -13.06 -5.03 36.86
N SER A 556 -11.83 -5.01 37.40
CA SER A 556 -11.52 -5.52 38.73
C SER A 556 -12.19 -4.68 39.83
N LEU A 557 -12.20 -3.36 39.69
CA LEU A 557 -12.83 -2.43 40.64
C LEU A 557 -14.36 -2.60 40.66
N VAL A 558 -15.00 -2.70 39.51
CA VAL A 558 -16.43 -2.90 39.35
C VAL A 558 -16.89 -4.24 39.94
N LEU A 559 -16.15 -5.32 39.68
CA LEU A 559 -16.49 -6.68 40.17
C LEU A 559 -16.25 -6.84 41.67
N LYS A 560 -15.16 -6.25 42.22
CA LYS A 560 -14.78 -6.48 43.63
C LYS A 560 -15.42 -5.53 44.63
N LYS A 561 -16.15 -4.50 44.19
CA LYS A 561 -16.80 -3.45 45.01
C LYS A 561 -15.94 -2.85 46.14
N ARG A 562 -14.61 -3.00 46.08
CA ARG A 562 -13.63 -2.41 47.02
C ARG A 562 -12.61 -1.61 46.24
N ALA A 563 -12.51 -0.32 46.55
CA ALA A 563 -11.48 0.60 46.03
C ALA A 563 -10.15 0.33 46.74
N THR A 564 -9.39 -0.67 46.26
CA THR A 564 -7.98 -0.85 46.69
C THR A 564 -7.09 -0.37 45.56
N LYS A 565 -6.10 0.47 45.90
CA LYS A 565 -5.09 0.96 44.96
C LYS A 565 -4.40 -0.22 44.27
N THR A 566 -4.55 -0.31 42.98
CA THR A 566 -3.93 -1.34 42.16
C THR A 566 -2.54 -0.89 41.70
N THR A 567 -1.49 -1.57 42.13
CA THR A 567 -0.12 -1.28 41.66
C THR A 567 0.27 -2.25 40.54
N VAL A 568 0.62 -1.71 39.36
CA VAL A 568 1.10 -2.45 38.21
C VAL A 568 2.62 -2.28 38.13
N ASN A 569 3.35 -3.37 38.21
CA ASN A 569 4.81 -3.42 38.15
C ASN A 569 5.28 -4.51 37.16
N ALA A 570 6.56 -4.58 36.86
CA ALA A 570 7.12 -5.54 35.93
C ALA A 570 6.78 -7.00 36.28
N LYS A 571 6.69 -7.33 37.59
CA LYS A 571 6.41 -8.70 38.07
C LYS A 571 4.97 -9.16 37.82
N ASN A 572 4.00 -8.27 37.90
CA ASN A 572 2.58 -8.59 37.73
C ASN A 572 2.00 -8.16 36.38
N LEU A 573 2.82 -7.62 35.49
CA LEU A 573 2.43 -7.13 34.18
C LEU A 573 1.78 -8.23 33.31
N SER A 574 2.27 -9.49 33.45
CA SER A 574 1.69 -10.64 32.73
C SER A 574 0.20 -10.89 33.05
N ASN A 575 -0.29 -10.53 34.23
CA ASN A 575 -1.70 -10.63 34.59
C ASN A 575 -2.60 -9.70 33.75
N TYR A 576 -2.03 -8.59 33.24
CA TYR A 576 -2.73 -7.58 32.47
C TYR A 576 -2.53 -7.75 30.98
N LEU A 577 -1.33 -8.05 30.51
CA LEU A 577 -0.98 -8.07 29.09
C LEU A 577 -0.78 -9.48 28.53
N GLY A 578 -0.62 -10.50 29.40
CA GLY A 578 -0.32 -11.87 29.02
C GLY A 578 1.17 -12.10 28.84
N VAL A 579 1.52 -13.11 28.05
CA VAL A 579 2.91 -13.47 27.79
C VAL A 579 3.64 -12.38 26.99
N ARG A 580 4.94 -12.26 27.20
CA ARG A 580 5.81 -11.39 26.40
C ARG A 580 5.73 -11.79 24.92
N ARG A 581 5.53 -10.82 24.05
CA ARG A 581 5.37 -11.05 22.60
C ARG A 581 6.70 -10.95 21.85
N TYR A 582 7.59 -10.13 22.39
CA TYR A 582 8.88 -9.84 21.77
C TYR A 582 10.00 -10.19 22.75
N THR A 583 11.12 -10.55 22.22
CA THR A 583 12.36 -10.74 22.97
C THR A 583 13.19 -9.47 22.82
N PHE A 584 13.80 -9.02 23.93
CA PHE A 584 14.67 -7.86 23.97
C PHE A 584 16.11 -8.30 24.11
N GLY A 585 17.03 -7.73 23.34
CA GLY A 585 18.43 -8.09 23.37
C GLY A 585 18.74 -9.40 22.63
N ILE A 586 18.33 -9.52 21.36
CA ILE A 586 18.65 -10.65 20.49
C ILE A 586 19.92 -10.32 19.68
N ALA A 587 20.98 -9.86 20.32
CA ALA A 587 22.28 -10.10 19.78
C ALA A 587 22.63 -11.56 20.14
N GLU A 588 23.08 -12.34 19.17
CA GLU A 588 23.61 -13.68 19.43
C GLU A 588 24.62 -13.62 20.58
N LYS A 589 24.60 -14.62 21.44
CA LYS A 589 25.50 -14.64 22.60
C LYS A 589 26.90 -15.17 22.27
N HIS A 590 27.03 -15.79 21.11
CA HIS A 590 28.26 -16.45 20.67
C HIS A 590 28.65 -16.01 19.27
N ASN A 591 29.92 -15.82 19.03
CA ASN A 591 30.46 -15.56 17.71
C ASN A 591 30.24 -16.79 16.81
N GLN A 592 29.75 -16.57 15.61
CA GLN A 592 29.39 -17.65 14.67
C GLN A 592 30.01 -17.41 13.30
N VAL A 593 30.38 -18.50 12.62
CA VAL A 593 30.83 -18.44 11.23
C VAL A 593 29.62 -18.22 10.31
N GLY A 594 29.72 -17.22 9.45
CA GLY A 594 28.68 -16.93 8.44
C GLY A 594 27.45 -16.21 8.94
N GLN A 595 27.39 -15.80 10.21
CA GLN A 595 26.26 -15.07 10.73
C GLN A 595 26.66 -13.64 11.10
N VAL A 596 26.00 -12.66 10.50
CA VAL A 596 26.26 -11.24 10.67
C VAL A 596 24.99 -10.54 11.11
N THR A 597 25.13 -9.60 12.05
CA THR A 597 24.05 -8.68 12.42
C THR A 597 24.12 -7.41 11.59
N GLY A 598 23.18 -7.25 10.67
CA GLY A 598 22.95 -6.01 9.94
C GLY A 598 21.93 -5.11 10.63
N LEU A 599 21.80 -3.88 10.16
CA LEU A 599 20.83 -2.90 10.62
C LEU A 599 19.91 -2.50 9.48
N ALA A 600 18.62 -2.75 9.65
CA ALA A 600 17.57 -2.39 8.69
C ALA A 600 16.73 -1.23 9.20
N TRP A 601 16.22 -0.43 8.27
CA TRP A 601 15.18 0.55 8.50
C TRP A 601 13.85 0.02 7.97
N THR A 602 12.78 0.20 8.75
CA THR A 602 11.41 -0.17 8.37
C THR A 602 10.45 0.96 8.71
N GLU A 603 9.25 0.94 8.17
CA GLU A 603 8.21 1.93 8.50
C GLU A 603 7.86 1.99 10.00
N VAL A 604 8.15 0.94 10.74
CA VAL A 604 7.92 0.86 12.18
C VAL A 604 9.15 1.21 13.02
N GLY A 605 10.25 1.56 12.38
CA GLY A 605 11.53 1.94 12.99
C GLY A 605 12.68 1.05 12.56
N GLY A 606 13.82 1.14 13.25
CA GLY A 606 15.00 0.29 12.98
C GLY A 606 14.84 -1.11 13.56
N GLU A 607 15.42 -2.10 12.89
CA GLU A 607 15.45 -3.51 13.29
C GLU A 607 16.83 -4.12 13.09
N LEU A 608 17.15 -5.15 13.92
CA LEU A 608 18.30 -6.01 13.67
C LEU A 608 17.97 -6.97 12.54
N LEU A 609 18.85 -7.10 11.58
CA LEU A 609 18.74 -7.99 10.44
C LEU A 609 19.82 -9.07 10.53
N THR A 610 19.41 -10.32 10.76
CA THR A 610 20.33 -11.43 10.67
C THR A 610 20.63 -11.75 9.21
N ILE A 611 21.91 -11.87 8.86
CA ILE A 611 22.40 -12.27 7.55
C ILE A 611 23.18 -13.55 7.76
N GLU A 612 22.75 -14.62 7.12
CA GLU A 612 23.37 -15.93 7.20
C GLU A 612 24.01 -16.29 5.87
N GLY A 613 25.26 -16.71 5.92
CA GLY A 613 25.97 -17.28 4.80
C GLY A 613 26.26 -18.75 5.03
N ALA A 614 26.15 -19.56 4.01
CA ALA A 614 26.55 -20.94 3.98
C ALA A 614 27.33 -21.26 2.70
N VAL A 615 28.34 -22.10 2.81
CA VAL A 615 29.13 -22.57 1.66
C VAL A 615 29.01 -24.10 1.58
N MET A 616 28.87 -24.62 0.37
CA MET A 616 28.76 -26.04 0.10
C MET A 616 29.51 -26.37 -1.19
N SER A 617 29.96 -27.61 -1.32
CA SER A 617 30.55 -28.05 -2.59
C SER A 617 29.57 -27.96 -3.74
N GLY A 618 29.97 -27.35 -4.84
CA GLY A 618 29.06 -27.04 -5.95
C GLY A 618 29.78 -26.64 -7.23
N LYS A 619 29.12 -25.82 -8.05
CA LYS A 619 29.61 -25.35 -9.35
C LYS A 619 29.68 -23.81 -9.46
N GLY A 620 29.77 -23.12 -8.35
CA GLY A 620 29.83 -21.65 -8.31
C GLY A 620 28.47 -20.97 -8.33
N LYS A 621 27.40 -21.67 -7.95
CA LYS A 621 26.07 -21.08 -7.90
C LYS A 621 25.91 -20.21 -6.65
N VAL A 622 25.33 -19.02 -6.83
CA VAL A 622 24.91 -18.15 -5.73
C VAL A 622 23.41 -18.27 -5.56
N VAL A 623 22.97 -18.70 -4.38
CA VAL A 623 21.57 -18.84 -4.04
C VAL A 623 21.23 -17.78 -2.99
N SER A 624 20.14 -17.06 -3.19
CA SER A 624 19.62 -16.08 -2.22
C SER A 624 18.23 -16.45 -1.79
N THR A 625 17.95 -16.39 -0.48
CA THR A 625 16.61 -16.65 0.09
C THR A 625 16.27 -15.64 1.18
N GLY A 626 14.97 -15.43 1.44
CA GLY A 626 14.48 -14.48 2.44
C GLY A 626 13.54 -13.41 1.89
N LYS A 627 12.95 -13.63 0.69
CA LYS A 627 12.04 -12.68 0.01
C LYS A 627 12.72 -11.35 -0.26
N LEU A 628 13.86 -11.41 -0.95
CA LEU A 628 14.72 -10.27 -1.25
C LEU A 628 14.24 -9.56 -2.51
N GLY A 629 14.19 -8.21 -2.46
CA GLY A 629 13.96 -7.37 -3.63
C GLY A 629 15.17 -7.28 -4.56
N GLU A 630 14.99 -6.61 -5.70
CA GLU A 630 16.01 -6.53 -6.77
C GLU A 630 17.30 -5.86 -6.29
N VAL A 631 17.20 -4.73 -5.57
CA VAL A 631 18.36 -4.00 -5.05
C VAL A 631 19.18 -4.85 -4.07
N MET A 632 18.54 -5.65 -3.25
CA MET A 632 19.23 -6.55 -2.33
C MET A 632 19.96 -7.68 -3.08
N GLN A 633 19.36 -8.19 -4.16
CA GLN A 633 20.00 -9.21 -5.01
C GLN A 633 21.22 -8.65 -5.75
N GLU A 634 21.16 -7.40 -6.23
CA GLU A 634 22.32 -6.68 -6.80
C GLU A 634 23.42 -6.50 -5.75
N SER A 635 23.08 -6.16 -4.51
CA SER A 635 24.04 -6.06 -3.40
C SER A 635 24.76 -7.37 -3.14
N ILE A 636 24.09 -8.53 -3.27
CA ILE A 636 24.72 -9.85 -3.14
C ILE A 636 25.74 -10.07 -4.25
N GLN A 637 25.43 -9.68 -5.49
CA GLN A 637 26.36 -9.80 -6.62
C GLN A 637 27.57 -8.86 -6.49
N ALA A 638 27.33 -7.63 -6.02
CA ALA A 638 28.41 -6.68 -5.75
C ALA A 638 29.36 -7.21 -4.65
N ALA A 639 28.80 -7.72 -3.54
CA ALA A 639 29.57 -8.31 -2.46
C ALA A 639 30.41 -9.51 -2.94
N LEU A 640 29.82 -10.42 -3.74
CA LEU A 640 30.55 -11.55 -4.31
C LEU A 640 31.72 -11.07 -5.20
N THR A 641 31.49 -10.04 -6.01
CA THR A 641 32.54 -9.47 -6.86
C THR A 641 33.70 -8.92 -6.04
N VAL A 642 33.40 -8.23 -4.92
CA VAL A 642 34.40 -7.72 -3.98
C VAL A 642 35.20 -8.85 -3.37
N VAL A 643 34.54 -9.91 -2.92
CA VAL A 643 35.21 -11.10 -2.34
C VAL A 643 36.10 -11.78 -3.36
N ARG A 644 35.63 -11.93 -4.60
CA ARG A 644 36.42 -12.55 -5.68
C ARG A 644 37.64 -11.74 -6.02
N SER A 645 37.50 -10.42 -6.17
CA SER A 645 38.62 -9.53 -6.51
C SER A 645 39.69 -9.45 -5.43
N ARG A 646 39.38 -9.86 -4.18
CA ARG A 646 40.26 -9.84 -3.03
C ARG A 646 40.57 -11.22 -2.48
N SER A 647 40.19 -12.30 -3.18
CA SER A 647 40.33 -13.68 -2.69
C SER A 647 41.74 -13.98 -2.16
N GLN A 648 42.78 -13.59 -2.86
CA GLN A 648 44.17 -13.82 -2.47
C GLN A 648 44.53 -13.11 -1.16
N LYS A 649 44.11 -11.84 -1.00
CA LYS A 649 44.36 -11.07 0.22
C LYS A 649 43.56 -11.61 1.42
N LEU A 650 42.39 -12.19 1.15
CA LEU A 650 41.50 -12.76 2.17
C LEU A 650 41.82 -14.23 2.48
N GLY A 651 42.86 -14.81 1.90
CA GLY A 651 43.21 -16.22 2.13
C GLY A 651 42.22 -17.23 1.52
N ILE A 652 41.44 -16.78 0.51
CA ILE A 652 40.45 -17.60 -0.15
C ILE A 652 41.03 -18.11 -1.47
N PRO A 653 40.99 -19.45 -1.75
CA PRO A 653 41.47 -20.01 -3.01
C PRO A 653 40.74 -19.38 -4.21
N GLU A 654 41.47 -19.02 -5.26
CA GLU A 654 40.87 -18.38 -6.46
C GLU A 654 39.76 -19.22 -7.11
N GLU A 655 39.86 -20.54 -7.00
CA GLU A 655 38.91 -21.47 -7.62
C GLU A 655 37.59 -21.63 -6.81
N PHE A 656 37.45 -20.95 -5.66
CA PHE A 656 36.27 -21.13 -4.80
C PHE A 656 34.96 -20.91 -5.55
N TYR A 657 34.91 -19.93 -6.47
CA TYR A 657 33.73 -19.62 -7.26
C TYR A 657 33.34 -20.68 -8.30
N GLN A 658 34.23 -21.69 -8.56
CA GLN A 658 33.95 -22.83 -9.44
C GLN A 658 33.62 -24.11 -8.66
N LYS A 659 34.10 -24.22 -7.43
CA LYS A 659 34.02 -25.46 -6.61
C LYS A 659 33.02 -25.38 -5.49
N ASN A 660 32.56 -24.18 -5.14
CA ASN A 660 31.66 -23.97 -4.02
C ASN A 660 30.42 -23.17 -4.45
N ASP A 661 29.25 -23.64 -4.06
CA ASP A 661 28.03 -22.87 -4.09
C ASP A 661 27.89 -22.07 -2.78
N ILE A 662 27.48 -20.82 -2.89
CA ILE A 662 27.27 -19.92 -1.77
C ILE A 662 25.76 -19.66 -1.61
N HIS A 663 25.25 -19.86 -0.40
CA HIS A 663 23.87 -19.54 -0.07
C HIS A 663 23.83 -18.40 0.94
N VAL A 664 23.19 -17.28 0.56
CA VAL A 664 22.91 -16.15 1.46
C VAL A 664 21.45 -16.20 1.84
N HIS A 665 21.19 -16.25 3.14
CA HIS A 665 19.84 -16.28 3.69
C HIS A 665 19.60 -15.12 4.64
N LEU A 666 18.47 -14.42 4.47
CA LEU A 666 18.01 -13.42 5.41
C LEU A 666 16.69 -13.91 6.02
N PRO A 667 16.71 -14.39 7.28
CA PRO A 667 15.53 -14.93 7.97
C PRO A 667 14.34 -13.99 8.00
N GLU A 668 13.18 -14.46 8.46
CA GLU A 668 11.89 -13.74 8.44
C GLU A 668 11.32 -13.52 7.03
N GLY A 669 11.17 -14.59 6.25
CA GLY A 669 10.64 -14.57 4.87
C GLY A 669 9.21 -14.04 4.72
N ALA A 670 8.48 -13.77 5.80
CA ALA A 670 7.16 -13.14 5.76
C ALA A 670 7.24 -11.65 5.40
N THR A 671 8.36 -10.98 5.71
CA THR A 671 8.56 -9.55 5.44
C THR A 671 9.47 -9.38 4.22
N PRO A 672 9.02 -8.68 3.15
CA PRO A 672 9.90 -8.33 2.04
C PRO A 672 11.05 -7.46 2.51
N LYS A 673 12.26 -7.72 2.00
CA LYS A 673 13.46 -6.97 2.30
C LYS A 673 14.07 -6.45 1.01
N ASP A 674 14.31 -5.14 0.96
CA ASP A 674 14.97 -4.51 -0.18
C ASP A 674 15.82 -3.33 0.29
N GLY A 675 16.90 -3.06 -0.45
CA GLY A 675 17.78 -1.93 -0.20
C GLY A 675 19.27 -2.31 -0.17
N PRO A 676 20.15 -1.35 -0.50
CA PRO A 676 21.58 -1.62 -0.68
C PRO A 676 22.36 -1.70 0.65
N SER A 677 21.75 -1.24 1.77
CA SER A 677 22.46 -1.01 3.05
C SER A 677 22.95 -2.27 3.79
N ALA A 678 22.62 -3.45 3.29
CA ALA A 678 23.12 -4.74 3.82
C ALA A 678 24.42 -5.20 3.13
N GLY A 679 24.92 -4.47 2.14
CA GLY A 679 26.03 -4.89 1.30
C GLY A 679 27.30 -5.29 2.07
N ILE A 680 27.74 -4.46 3.02
CA ILE A 680 28.91 -4.80 3.85
C ILE A 680 28.67 -6.01 4.76
N GLY A 681 27.45 -6.19 5.27
CA GLY A 681 27.09 -7.35 6.08
C GLY A 681 27.09 -8.65 5.27
N ILE A 682 26.56 -8.59 4.04
CA ILE A 682 26.57 -9.73 3.09
C ILE A 682 28.01 -10.10 2.74
N CYS A 683 28.84 -9.10 2.43
CA CYS A 683 30.26 -9.33 2.15
C CYS A 683 30.98 -10.00 3.33
N THR A 684 30.76 -9.49 4.53
CA THR A 684 31.36 -10.05 5.77
C THR A 684 30.90 -11.50 6.01
N ALA A 685 29.59 -11.80 5.78
CA ALA A 685 29.09 -13.16 5.90
C ALA A 685 29.75 -14.12 4.89
N MET A 686 29.91 -13.67 3.63
CA MET A 686 30.60 -14.46 2.61
C MET A 686 32.08 -14.71 2.97
N VAL A 687 32.79 -13.67 3.41
CA VAL A 687 34.21 -13.82 3.85
C VAL A 687 34.30 -14.78 5.03
N SER A 688 33.43 -14.63 6.01
CA SER A 688 33.40 -15.48 7.20
C SER A 688 33.23 -16.98 6.85
N VAL A 689 32.27 -17.33 5.99
CA VAL A 689 32.06 -18.76 5.61
C VAL A 689 33.17 -19.31 4.75
N LEU A 690 33.79 -18.49 3.91
CA LEU A 690 34.87 -18.91 3.02
C LEU A 690 36.21 -19.07 3.75
N THR A 691 36.43 -18.26 4.79
CA THR A 691 37.64 -18.32 5.62
C THR A 691 37.50 -19.18 6.90
N GLY A 692 36.27 -19.51 7.29
CA GLY A 692 35.98 -20.19 8.56
C GLY A 692 36.22 -19.31 9.79
N ILE A 693 36.31 -17.99 9.64
CA ILE A 693 36.55 -17.06 10.75
C ILE A 693 35.20 -16.59 11.30
N PRO A 694 34.93 -16.77 12.61
CA PRO A 694 33.68 -16.33 13.22
C PRO A 694 33.52 -14.79 13.18
N VAL A 695 32.28 -14.35 13.03
CA VAL A 695 31.90 -12.93 13.16
C VAL A 695 31.57 -12.63 14.62
N ARG A 696 31.99 -11.48 15.10
CA ARG A 696 31.71 -11.02 16.46
C ARG A 696 30.20 -10.74 16.66
N ALA A 697 29.62 -11.41 17.66
CA ALA A 697 28.21 -11.29 17.97
C ALA A 697 27.79 -9.90 18.52
N ASP A 698 28.74 -9.16 19.09
CA ASP A 698 28.51 -7.83 19.67
C ASP A 698 28.64 -6.70 18.64
N VAL A 699 28.92 -7.02 17.36
CA VAL A 699 29.08 -6.06 16.26
C VAL A 699 27.85 -6.09 15.36
N ALA A 700 27.33 -4.91 15.04
CA ALA A 700 26.34 -4.74 13.96
C ALA A 700 26.87 -3.75 12.90
N MET A 701 26.40 -3.87 11.70
CA MET A 701 26.88 -3.05 10.59
C MET A 701 25.78 -2.63 9.63
N THR A 702 26.03 -1.53 8.95
CA THR A 702 25.20 -1.05 7.85
C THR A 702 26.04 -0.25 6.87
N GLY A 703 25.85 -0.49 5.57
CA GLY A 703 26.56 0.22 4.52
C GLY A 703 26.29 -0.43 3.17
N GLU A 704 26.20 0.37 2.12
CA GLU A 704 26.21 -0.08 0.76
C GLU A 704 27.65 -0.37 0.34
N ILE A 705 27.88 -1.37 -0.50
CA ILE A 705 29.22 -1.73 -0.97
C ILE A 705 29.34 -1.51 -2.47
N THR A 706 30.41 -0.85 -2.89
CA THR A 706 30.78 -0.73 -4.30
C THR A 706 31.65 -1.91 -4.77
N LEU A 707 31.81 -2.09 -6.07
CA LEU A 707 32.69 -3.10 -6.63
C LEU A 707 34.18 -2.91 -6.23
N ARG A 708 34.52 -1.67 -5.83
CA ARG A 708 35.87 -1.33 -5.30
C ARG A 708 36.01 -1.63 -3.82
N GLY A 709 34.94 -2.04 -3.13
CA GLY A 709 34.92 -2.26 -1.69
C GLY A 709 34.78 -0.99 -0.86
N GLU A 710 34.46 0.15 -1.48
CA GLU A 710 34.14 1.38 -0.77
C GLU A 710 32.74 1.29 -0.15
N VAL A 711 32.59 1.81 1.05
CA VAL A 711 31.36 1.80 1.83
C VAL A 711 30.64 3.13 1.63
N LEU A 712 29.48 3.08 0.98
CA LEU A 712 28.68 4.25 0.67
C LEU A 712 27.65 4.57 1.78
N PRO A 713 27.21 5.84 1.87
CA PRO A 713 26.28 6.31 2.89
C PRO A 713 24.89 5.69 2.75
N ILE A 714 24.19 5.62 3.89
CA ILE A 714 22.87 5.00 4.00
C ILE A 714 21.87 5.96 4.64
N GLY A 715 20.57 5.70 4.45
CA GLY A 715 19.50 6.41 5.13
C GLY A 715 19.08 5.77 6.45
N GLY A 716 18.39 6.55 7.30
CA GLY A 716 17.77 6.06 8.53
C GLY A 716 18.78 5.66 9.62
N LEU A 717 19.95 6.32 9.71
CA LEU A 717 20.99 5.99 10.68
C LEU A 717 20.48 6.05 12.12
N LYS A 718 19.65 7.04 12.46
CA LYS A 718 19.11 7.20 13.83
C LYS A 718 18.30 5.96 14.25
N GLU A 719 17.37 5.52 13.41
CA GLU A 719 16.53 4.34 13.66
C GLU A 719 17.37 3.06 13.77
N LYS A 720 18.40 2.93 12.94
CA LYS A 720 19.32 1.80 12.93
C LYS A 720 20.14 1.73 14.22
N LEU A 721 20.68 2.85 14.69
CA LEU A 721 21.42 2.90 15.96
C LEU A 721 20.51 2.66 17.18
N LEU A 722 19.26 3.13 17.13
CA LEU A 722 18.27 2.82 18.14
C LEU A 722 17.96 1.31 18.18
N ALA A 723 17.93 0.64 17.02
CA ALA A 723 17.75 -0.80 16.96
C ALA A 723 18.97 -1.55 17.52
N ALA A 724 20.17 -1.14 17.16
CA ALA A 724 21.41 -1.70 17.70
C ALA A 724 21.45 -1.60 19.22
N HIS A 725 21.15 -0.43 19.77
CA HIS A 725 21.08 -0.22 21.22
C HIS A 725 20.03 -1.10 21.90
N ARG A 726 18.80 -1.20 21.32
CA ARG A 726 17.75 -2.10 21.83
C ARG A 726 18.15 -3.57 21.76
N GLY A 727 18.87 -3.96 20.72
CA GLY A 727 19.35 -5.33 20.51
C GLY A 727 20.53 -5.72 21.41
N GLY A 728 21.08 -4.78 22.20
CA GLY A 728 22.22 -5.04 23.08
C GLY A 728 23.57 -5.11 22.36
N ILE A 729 23.64 -4.61 21.12
CA ILE A 729 24.88 -4.44 20.36
C ILE A 729 25.78 -3.45 21.08
N LYS A 730 27.08 -3.72 21.06
CA LYS A 730 28.11 -2.83 21.64
C LYS A 730 28.78 -1.97 20.57
N THR A 731 29.19 -2.59 19.48
CA THR A 731 29.96 -1.94 18.41
C THR A 731 29.11 -1.83 17.14
N VAL A 732 29.10 -0.66 16.54
CA VAL A 732 28.34 -0.43 15.29
C VAL A 732 29.25 0.16 14.23
N LEU A 733 29.28 -0.48 13.05
CA LEU A 733 30.04 0.00 11.89
C LEU A 733 29.09 0.79 10.98
N ILE A 734 29.45 2.04 10.70
CA ILE A 734 28.68 2.95 9.86
C ILE A 734 29.56 3.51 8.73
N PRO A 735 29.01 3.91 7.59
CA PRO A 735 29.77 4.60 6.56
C PRO A 735 30.38 5.91 7.07
N GLU A 736 31.62 6.25 6.66
CA GLU A 736 32.31 7.49 7.05
C GLU A 736 31.48 8.74 6.74
N GLU A 737 30.80 8.78 5.59
CA GLU A 737 29.95 9.91 5.19
C GLU A 737 28.72 10.13 6.08
N ASN A 738 28.29 9.11 6.83
CA ASN A 738 27.19 9.23 7.79
C ASN A 738 27.62 9.80 9.18
N VAL A 739 28.88 10.14 9.39
CA VAL A 739 29.35 10.80 10.62
C VAL A 739 28.59 12.12 10.86
N LYS A 740 28.26 12.85 9.82
CA LYS A 740 27.42 14.06 9.88
C LYS A 740 26.06 13.81 10.54
N ASP A 741 25.47 12.63 10.30
CA ASP A 741 24.14 12.27 10.79
C ASP A 741 24.16 11.94 12.31
N LEU A 742 25.34 11.71 12.89
CA LEU A 742 25.52 11.51 14.33
C LEU A 742 25.09 12.73 15.16
N SER A 743 25.08 13.93 14.56
CA SER A 743 24.57 15.15 15.18
C SER A 743 23.06 15.07 15.51
N GLU A 744 22.32 14.20 14.85
CA GLU A 744 20.88 14.00 15.08
C GLU A 744 20.56 12.94 16.14
N ILE A 745 21.57 12.24 16.64
CA ILE A 745 21.42 11.11 17.54
C ILE A 745 21.57 11.59 18.98
N PRO A 746 20.64 11.23 19.88
CA PRO A 746 20.72 11.59 21.29
C PRO A 746 22.00 11.07 21.95
N ASP A 747 22.62 11.90 22.81
CA ASP A 747 23.89 11.59 23.48
C ASP A 747 23.82 10.34 24.35
N ASN A 748 22.67 10.06 24.97
CA ASN A 748 22.45 8.85 25.77
C ASN A 748 22.56 7.55 24.93
N ILE A 749 22.38 7.61 23.63
CA ILE A 749 22.58 6.48 22.71
C ILE A 749 24.01 6.45 22.22
N LYS A 750 24.56 7.60 21.78
CA LYS A 750 25.96 7.70 21.32
C LYS A 750 26.93 7.18 22.37
N ASN A 751 26.72 7.57 23.64
CA ASN A 751 27.62 7.20 24.76
C ASN A 751 27.52 5.70 25.17
N ARG A 752 26.55 4.96 24.65
CA ARG A 752 26.35 3.54 24.95
C ARG A 752 26.74 2.60 23.80
N LEU A 753 27.01 3.15 22.64
CA LEU A 753 27.44 2.41 21.45
C LEU A 753 28.85 2.86 21.08
N ASP A 754 29.71 1.90 20.80
CA ASP A 754 31.02 2.14 20.20
C ASP A 754 30.82 2.22 18.68
N ILE A 755 30.76 3.45 18.14
CA ILE A 755 30.41 3.72 16.74
C ILE A 755 31.70 3.94 15.96
N HIS A 756 31.99 3.06 15.00
CA HIS A 756 33.13 3.12 14.12
C HIS A 756 32.74 3.53 12.70
N PRO A 757 33.17 4.72 12.25
CA PRO A 757 33.08 5.08 10.83
C PRO A 757 34.06 4.23 10.02
N VAL A 758 33.59 3.69 8.89
CA VAL A 758 34.37 2.86 7.98
C VAL A 758 34.22 3.38 6.56
N LYS A 759 35.31 3.37 5.82
CA LYS A 759 35.35 3.80 4.40
C LYS A 759 35.53 2.61 3.46
N TRP A 760 36.27 1.60 3.90
CA TRP A 760 36.61 0.44 3.09
C TRP A 760 36.15 -0.86 3.75
N VAL A 761 35.87 -1.86 2.93
CA VAL A 761 35.42 -3.18 3.41
C VAL A 761 36.49 -3.88 4.26
N GLU A 762 37.75 -3.61 4.02
CA GLU A 762 38.86 -4.12 4.82
C GLU A 762 38.76 -3.67 6.29
N GLU A 763 38.42 -2.43 6.53
CA GLU A 763 38.19 -1.90 7.87
C GLU A 763 36.99 -2.59 8.57
N VAL A 764 35.95 -2.89 7.75
CA VAL A 764 34.75 -3.62 8.24
C VAL A 764 35.18 -5.02 8.69
N LEU A 765 35.95 -5.74 7.88
CA LEU A 765 36.40 -7.10 8.18
C LEU A 765 37.33 -7.13 9.40
N ASP A 766 38.22 -6.17 9.52
CA ASP A 766 39.13 -6.03 10.66
C ASP A 766 38.40 -5.87 12.01
N LEU A 767 37.28 -5.19 12.01
CA LEU A 767 36.47 -4.90 13.20
C LEU A 767 35.41 -5.97 13.50
N ALA A 768 34.88 -6.61 12.45
CA ALA A 768 33.76 -7.53 12.56
C ALA A 768 34.18 -8.98 12.78
N LEU A 769 35.34 -9.41 12.25
CA LEU A 769 35.83 -10.79 12.40
C LEU A 769 36.64 -10.93 13.69
N GLU A 770 36.64 -12.14 14.28
CA GLU A 770 37.45 -12.44 15.47
C GLU A 770 38.96 -12.29 15.23
N ARG A 771 39.41 -12.58 14.01
CA ARG A 771 40.81 -12.42 13.58
C ARG A 771 40.82 -11.99 12.12
N LYS A 772 41.89 -11.32 11.70
CA LYS A 772 42.08 -10.94 10.29
C LYS A 772 42.31 -12.17 9.42
N PRO A 773 41.74 -12.19 8.21
CA PRO A 773 42.10 -13.19 7.22
C PRO A 773 43.61 -13.13 6.89
N GLU A 774 44.25 -14.28 6.78
CA GLU A 774 45.65 -14.35 6.41
C GLU A 774 45.77 -14.50 4.89
N PRO A 775 46.48 -13.62 4.17
CA PRO A 775 46.66 -13.74 2.72
C PRO A 775 47.27 -15.08 2.31
N LEU A 776 46.82 -15.61 1.17
CA LEU A 776 47.50 -16.75 0.57
C LEU A 776 48.95 -16.35 0.18
N PRO A 777 49.96 -17.24 0.38
CA PRO A 777 51.29 -16.95 -0.11
C PRO A 777 51.24 -16.65 -1.61
N GLU A 778 51.94 -15.59 -2.05
CA GLU A 778 52.09 -15.34 -3.47
C GLU A 778 52.64 -16.61 -4.14
N GLN A 779 51.88 -17.16 -5.10
CA GLN A 779 52.37 -18.24 -5.93
C GLN A 779 53.59 -17.66 -6.67
N ALA A 780 54.79 -18.10 -6.30
CA ALA A 780 55.96 -17.75 -7.05
C ALA A 780 55.70 -18.02 -8.53
N GLU A 781 55.79 -16.99 -9.37
CA GLU A 781 55.65 -17.13 -10.80
C GLU A 781 56.36 -18.44 -11.24
N ALA A 782 55.62 -19.32 -11.90
CA ALA A 782 56.19 -20.52 -12.45
C ALA A 782 57.40 -20.15 -13.29
N VAL A 783 58.59 -20.59 -12.80
CA VAL A 783 59.85 -20.34 -13.43
C VAL A 783 59.69 -20.71 -14.90
N ALA A 784 59.79 -19.73 -15.77
CA ALA A 784 59.78 -19.94 -17.20
C ALA A 784 60.81 -21.02 -17.55
N LEU A 785 60.32 -22.17 -18.08
CA LEU A 785 61.21 -23.18 -18.60
C LEU A 785 62.20 -22.52 -19.60
N PRO A 786 63.47 -22.86 -19.47
CA PRO A 786 64.44 -22.28 -20.39
C PRO A 786 64.09 -22.61 -21.84
N PRO A 787 64.36 -21.72 -22.80
CA PRO A 787 63.97 -21.92 -24.18
C PRO A 787 64.64 -23.18 -24.71
N VAL A 788 63.87 -24.11 -25.23
CA VAL A 788 64.31 -25.27 -25.97
C VAL A 788 64.98 -24.73 -27.27
N GLU A 789 66.30 -24.92 -27.38
CA GLU A 789 67.07 -24.62 -28.60
C GLU A 789 66.44 -25.36 -29.79
N PRO A 790 66.25 -24.73 -30.95
CA PRO A 790 65.78 -25.42 -32.16
C PRO A 790 66.82 -26.42 -32.68
N THR A 791 66.50 -27.70 -32.58
CA THR A 791 67.25 -28.75 -33.26
C THR A 791 67.07 -28.55 -34.78
N GLU A 792 68.20 -28.30 -35.49
CA GLU A 792 68.25 -28.22 -36.94
C GLU A 792 67.74 -29.54 -37.54
N VAL A 793 66.58 -29.48 -38.19
CA VAL A 793 66.14 -30.55 -39.08
C VAL A 793 66.82 -30.36 -40.46
N VAL A 794 67.87 -31.15 -40.70
CA VAL A 794 68.50 -31.26 -41.98
C VAL A 794 67.48 -31.73 -43.04
N ALA A 795 67.27 -30.95 -44.03
CA ALA A 795 66.42 -31.26 -45.19
C ALA A 795 67.12 -32.34 -46.02
N ALA A 796 66.47 -33.48 -46.19
CA ALA A 796 66.80 -34.41 -47.24
C ALA A 796 65.70 -34.39 -48.31
N ILE A 797 66.05 -33.69 -49.41
CA ILE A 797 65.33 -33.77 -50.71
C ILE A 797 65.69 -35.07 -51.35
N LYS A 798 64.75 -35.92 -51.77
CA LYS A 798 64.82 -36.65 -53.02
C LYS A 798 63.44 -37.19 -53.45
N HIS A 799 63.15 -36.76 -54.72
CA HIS A 799 62.21 -37.26 -55.70
C HIS A 799 60.75 -37.30 -55.47
#